data_40506946abf672001d60533c05e61d6c
#
_entry.id   40506946abf672001d60533c05e61d6c
#
_cell.length_a   1.000
_cell.length_b   1.000
_cell.length_c   1.000
_cell.angle_alpha   90.00
_cell.angle_beta   90.00
_cell.angle_gamma   90.00
#
_symmetry.space_group_name_H-M   'P 1'
#
loop_
_entity.id
_entity.type
_entity.pdbx_description
1 polymer ?
#
loop_
_entity_poly.entity_id
_entity_poly.type
_entity_poly.pdbx_seq_one_letter_code
_entity_poly.pdbx_strand_id
1 'polypeptide(L)'
;MQMNSIIAQNIQSRNECMTISKAARWFISPQKHAPAIGAFFDALIGISEITKDGLKFDKWHAMQLLADVETEGINYSFTGKEFTNRELVSRLLPEINLSNKQPSMYKEQYANFIKYNPLDINIVIERGQLKSGVLDKATTGQDVAGSIFHIIANEYGNDAALECIYNLQQLTHKFFCYHGFTTGIADVNISEGAMAEIKRRLATMILNSRKITQRLNSGKLIAPLGVPLKEFYENEQLGALAPGDDFSHPILADIDLNSNHLARLILSGSKGKISNFISINGAIGVQTINGHRFPALAGWGRTSPYFVRYDTDPDANGFVSMSFREGIKSKVYPFQAGETRQGAISNALSTSVTGYQNRISVKNLESILVDNIRKSAKGLNVIQPLYAETGLDPSKMEKVKFPTIMISDKEFTDNYNTSIDKIDKRFQNKQIAELLNQEFVQLQTDRNFYRQIHSKLEDHNPKEYVFTNQKHMAVNIYRIVEDVIYNYQDLVKSLDANDRVLDPNYAIKLTNELCDNVGYVFLNELQKKRKRKLPKYLVSATKLLQILIRSYLCTSYLIKKGVINHLLDIIVQRIILTYKKALIDPGYPIGILAAQCLSEPMTQYVLDSKHRTGGGGGTRTNAIVRVQEILGAKPTDSMKNPHMLIMVKAEYENDKFKVQEIANHIEMMHFGRFVTDVRIFFEKYGTPVHP
;
A
#
# COMPACT_ATOMS: atom_id res chain seq x y z
N MET A 1 -10.99 -22.44 8.01
CA MET A 1 -11.69 -21.89 6.85
C MET A 1 -12.63 -22.95 6.32
N GLN A 2 -13.92 -22.65 6.19
CA GLN A 2 -14.89 -23.61 5.65
C GLN A 2 -15.13 -23.28 4.19
N MET A 3 -15.04 -24.27 3.31
CA MET A 3 -15.41 -24.15 1.89
C MET A 3 -16.74 -24.85 1.68
N ASN A 4 -17.64 -24.19 0.96
CA ASN A 4 -18.90 -24.79 0.53
C ASN A 4 -18.75 -25.29 -0.91
N SER A 5 -19.10 -26.55 -1.14
CA SER A 5 -19.16 -27.14 -2.46
C SER A 5 -20.59 -27.11 -2.98
N ILE A 6 -20.74 -26.69 -4.23
CA ILE A 6 -22.05 -26.59 -4.91
C ILE A 6 -22.00 -27.30 -6.26
N ILE A 7 -23.04 -28.01 -6.58
CA ILE A 7 -23.25 -28.59 -7.92
C ILE A 7 -24.41 -27.83 -8.58
N ALA A 8 -24.15 -27.23 -9.72
CA ALA A 8 -25.18 -26.51 -10.47
C ALA A 8 -26.29 -27.47 -10.96
N GLN A 9 -27.54 -27.21 -10.56
CA GLN A 9 -28.67 -28.09 -10.83
C GLN A 9 -29.27 -27.93 -12.23
N ASN A 10 -28.97 -26.83 -12.91
CA ASN A 10 -29.49 -26.53 -14.23
C ASN A 10 -28.45 -25.79 -15.10
N ILE A 11 -28.74 -25.67 -16.40
CA ILE A 11 -27.85 -25.03 -17.37
C ILE A 11 -27.66 -23.54 -17.05
N GLN A 12 -28.66 -22.85 -16.56
CA GLN A 12 -28.55 -21.42 -16.22
C GLN A 12 -27.57 -21.19 -15.08
N SER A 13 -27.74 -21.92 -13.97
CA SER A 13 -26.80 -21.86 -12.82
C SER A 13 -25.39 -22.26 -13.22
N ARG A 14 -25.24 -23.29 -14.10
CA ARG A 14 -23.93 -23.67 -14.63
C ARG A 14 -23.30 -22.54 -15.42
N ASN A 15 -24.05 -21.88 -16.29
CA ASN A 15 -23.55 -20.75 -17.08
C ASN A 15 -23.18 -19.56 -16.20
N GLU A 16 -23.96 -19.25 -15.15
CA GLU A 16 -23.58 -18.22 -14.18
C GLU A 16 -22.29 -18.55 -13.46
N CYS A 17 -22.10 -19.78 -13.00
CA CYS A 17 -20.86 -20.23 -12.38
C CYS A 17 -19.65 -20.10 -13.34
N MET A 18 -19.83 -20.46 -14.60
CA MET A 18 -18.75 -20.43 -15.61
C MET A 18 -18.43 -19.03 -16.13
N THR A 19 -19.37 -18.10 -16.13
CA THR A 19 -19.21 -16.78 -16.74
C THR A 19 -19.07 -15.65 -15.72
N ILE A 20 -19.94 -15.59 -14.71
CA ILE A 20 -20.01 -14.48 -13.75
C ILE A 20 -19.17 -14.80 -12.49
N SER A 21 -19.35 -15.99 -11.92
CA SER A 21 -18.69 -16.40 -10.67
C SER A 21 -17.28 -16.92 -10.85
N LYS A 22 -16.80 -17.04 -12.10
CA LYS A 22 -15.44 -17.49 -12.40
C LYS A 22 -14.39 -16.60 -11.71
N ALA A 23 -13.43 -17.18 -11.00
CA ALA A 23 -12.37 -16.47 -10.27
C ALA A 23 -11.60 -15.46 -11.13
N ALA A 24 -11.40 -15.76 -12.42
CA ALA A 24 -10.75 -14.87 -13.37
C ALA A 24 -11.47 -13.50 -13.51
N ARG A 25 -12.80 -13.46 -13.35
CA ARG A 25 -13.55 -12.20 -13.43
C ARG A 25 -13.22 -11.24 -12.29
N TRP A 26 -12.85 -11.78 -11.14
CA TRP A 26 -12.57 -11.04 -9.91
C TRP A 26 -11.07 -10.96 -9.61
N PHE A 27 -10.25 -11.09 -10.64
CA PHE A 27 -8.80 -11.10 -10.53
C PHE A 27 -8.24 -9.78 -9.99
N ILE A 28 -8.79 -8.63 -10.41
CA ILE A 28 -8.38 -7.31 -9.92
C ILE A 28 -9.36 -6.84 -8.85
N SER A 29 -8.83 -6.54 -7.66
CA SER A 29 -9.60 -5.98 -6.56
C SER A 29 -9.97 -4.52 -6.82
N PRO A 30 -11.27 -4.16 -6.82
CA PRO A 30 -11.69 -2.77 -6.97
C PRO A 30 -11.32 -1.88 -5.78
N GLN A 31 -11.07 -2.46 -4.60
CA GLN A 31 -10.64 -1.73 -3.40
C GLN A 31 -9.18 -1.30 -3.47
N LYS A 32 -8.30 -2.20 -3.93
CA LYS A 32 -6.85 -1.99 -3.94
C LYS A 32 -6.31 -1.56 -5.31
N HIS A 33 -7.12 -1.62 -6.34
CA HIS A 33 -6.73 -1.39 -7.74
C HIS A 33 -5.52 -2.25 -8.14
N ALA A 34 -5.52 -3.52 -7.70
CA ALA A 34 -4.41 -4.45 -7.84
C ALA A 34 -4.92 -5.89 -7.92
N PRO A 35 -4.13 -6.82 -8.48
CA PRO A 35 -4.50 -8.23 -8.50
C PRO A 35 -4.74 -8.80 -7.11
N ALA A 36 -5.91 -9.41 -6.90
CA ALA A 36 -6.23 -10.11 -5.66
C ALA A 36 -5.52 -11.46 -5.53
N ILE A 37 -5.00 -11.98 -6.64
CA ILE A 37 -4.26 -13.23 -6.74
C ILE A 37 -2.84 -12.91 -7.20
N GLY A 38 -1.84 -13.53 -6.56
CA GLY A 38 -0.43 -13.37 -6.90
C GLY A 38 0.40 -14.50 -6.31
N ALA A 39 1.69 -14.48 -6.54
CA ALA A 39 2.60 -15.42 -5.89
C ALA A 39 2.67 -15.14 -4.39
N PHE A 40 2.68 -16.20 -3.57
CA PHE A 40 2.83 -16.11 -2.12
C PHE A 40 3.56 -17.33 -1.57
N PHE A 41 4.09 -17.24 -0.35
CA PHE A 41 4.84 -18.28 0.34
C PHE A 41 5.93 -18.91 -0.53
N ASP A 42 5.86 -20.24 -0.77
CA ASP A 42 6.88 -21.01 -1.47
C ASP A 42 7.04 -20.59 -2.94
N ALA A 43 5.94 -20.27 -3.63
CA ALA A 43 6.01 -19.75 -4.99
C ALA A 43 6.78 -18.44 -5.06
N LEU A 44 6.56 -17.52 -4.11
CA LEU A 44 7.21 -16.21 -4.11
C LEU A 44 8.72 -16.31 -3.83
N ILE A 45 9.12 -17.10 -2.82
CA ILE A 45 10.54 -17.29 -2.55
C ILE A 45 11.22 -18.06 -3.69
N GLY A 46 10.54 -19.05 -4.29
CA GLY A 46 11.06 -19.79 -5.43
C GLY A 46 11.27 -18.92 -6.67
N ILE A 47 10.34 -18.04 -6.99
CA ILE A 47 10.50 -17.04 -8.05
C ILE A 47 11.71 -16.13 -7.74
N SER A 48 11.85 -15.69 -6.49
CA SER A 48 12.98 -14.85 -6.08
C SER A 48 14.32 -15.58 -6.21
N GLU A 49 14.39 -16.85 -5.81
CA GLU A 49 15.63 -17.65 -5.91
C GLU A 49 15.99 -17.97 -7.35
N ILE A 50 15.03 -18.40 -8.18
CA ILE A 50 15.30 -18.76 -9.57
C ILE A 50 15.66 -17.55 -10.46
N THR A 51 15.27 -16.33 -10.10
CA THR A 51 15.55 -15.12 -10.88
C THR A 51 16.85 -14.41 -10.49
N LYS A 52 17.57 -14.85 -9.46
CA LYS A 52 18.89 -14.32 -9.10
C LYS A 52 19.88 -14.52 -10.23
N ASP A 53 20.81 -13.58 -10.34
CA ASP A 53 21.88 -13.68 -11.32
C ASP A 53 22.84 -14.83 -11.03
N GLY A 54 23.39 -15.44 -12.10
CA GLY A 54 24.45 -16.43 -12.04
C GLY A 54 24.02 -17.90 -12.06
N LEU A 55 22.72 -18.21 -12.02
CA LEU A 55 22.25 -19.59 -12.15
C LEU A 55 22.24 -20.02 -13.63
N LYS A 56 22.76 -21.22 -13.88
CA LYS A 56 22.78 -21.85 -15.20
C LYS A 56 22.32 -23.28 -15.09
N PHE A 57 21.60 -23.75 -16.10
CA PHE A 57 21.08 -25.10 -16.21
C PHE A 57 21.54 -25.74 -17.53
N ASP A 58 21.89 -27.00 -17.46
CA ASP A 58 22.10 -27.79 -18.68
C ASP A 58 20.75 -28.01 -19.39
N LYS A 59 20.83 -28.50 -20.61
CA LYS A 59 19.66 -28.74 -21.45
C LYS A 59 18.62 -29.66 -20.78
N TRP A 60 19.07 -30.71 -20.12
CA TRP A 60 18.19 -31.70 -19.53
C TRP A 60 17.48 -31.18 -18.30
N HIS A 61 18.18 -30.49 -17.41
CA HIS A 61 17.58 -29.82 -16.26
C HIS A 61 16.60 -28.72 -16.70
N ALA A 62 16.95 -27.93 -17.72
CA ALA A 62 16.06 -26.90 -18.25
C ALA A 62 14.75 -27.49 -18.80
N MET A 63 14.84 -28.64 -19.53
CA MET A 63 13.66 -29.35 -20.02
C MET A 63 12.82 -29.94 -18.89
N GLN A 64 13.44 -30.48 -17.83
CA GLN A 64 12.73 -31.02 -16.67
C GLN A 64 12.03 -29.93 -15.87
N LEU A 65 12.65 -28.76 -15.72
CA LEU A 65 12.03 -27.62 -15.04
C LEU A 65 10.76 -27.13 -15.74
N LEU A 66 10.69 -27.22 -17.05
CA LEU A 66 9.55 -26.80 -17.85
C LEU A 66 8.57 -27.94 -18.21
N ALA A 67 8.80 -29.16 -17.76
CA ALA A 67 8.00 -30.32 -18.17
C ALA A 67 6.53 -30.28 -17.71
N ASP A 68 6.25 -29.68 -16.58
CA ASP A 68 4.90 -29.56 -16.01
C ASP A 68 4.21 -28.22 -16.33
N VAL A 69 4.83 -27.43 -17.19
CA VAL A 69 4.28 -26.14 -17.60
C VAL A 69 3.35 -26.36 -18.78
N GLU A 70 2.06 -26.09 -18.57
CA GLU A 70 1.05 -26.18 -19.63
C GLU A 70 0.96 -24.82 -20.33
N THR A 71 1.44 -24.76 -21.59
CA THR A 71 1.23 -23.53 -22.38
C THR A 71 1.12 -23.87 -23.85
N GLU A 72 0.02 -23.49 -24.45
CA GLU A 72 -0.10 -23.36 -25.89
C GLU A 72 0.83 -22.20 -26.33
N GLY A 73 1.87 -22.49 -27.09
CA GLY A 73 2.75 -21.49 -27.69
C GLY A 73 4.12 -21.26 -27.03
N ILE A 74 4.49 -21.98 -25.96
CA ILE A 74 5.87 -21.95 -25.46
C ILE A 74 6.81 -22.57 -26.51
N ASN A 75 7.86 -21.85 -26.84
CA ASN A 75 8.92 -22.35 -27.63
C ASN A 75 9.82 -23.32 -26.84
N TYR A 76 9.57 -24.62 -26.96
CA TYR A 76 10.37 -25.68 -26.33
C TYR A 76 11.67 -26.00 -27.08
N SER A 77 12.10 -25.18 -28.05
CA SER A 77 13.36 -25.39 -28.74
C SER A 77 14.55 -25.09 -27.82
N PHE A 78 15.29 -26.12 -27.45
CA PHE A 78 16.52 -26.06 -26.69
C PHE A 78 17.71 -26.33 -27.58
N THR A 79 18.19 -25.31 -28.29
CA THR A 79 19.31 -25.41 -29.25
C THR A 79 20.68 -25.23 -28.58
N GLY A 80 20.74 -24.59 -27.40
CA GLY A 80 21.96 -24.38 -26.60
C GLY A 80 22.34 -25.59 -25.74
N LYS A 81 23.59 -25.59 -25.24
CA LYS A 81 24.06 -26.53 -24.21
C LYS A 81 23.74 -26.10 -22.79
N GLU A 82 23.80 -24.79 -22.54
CA GLU A 82 23.49 -24.17 -21.26
C GLU A 82 22.40 -23.09 -21.45
N PHE A 83 21.55 -22.95 -20.46
CA PHE A 83 20.46 -21.96 -20.40
C PHE A 83 20.54 -21.19 -19.10
N THR A 84 20.35 -19.88 -19.17
CA THR A 84 20.28 -19.05 -17.98
C THR A 84 18.89 -19.18 -17.33
N ASN A 85 18.85 -19.04 -16.02
CA ASN A 85 17.61 -19.03 -15.27
C ASN A 85 16.60 -17.97 -15.78
N ARG A 86 17.11 -16.79 -16.16
CA ARG A 86 16.27 -15.70 -16.71
C ARG A 86 15.66 -16.04 -18.06
N GLU A 87 16.36 -16.80 -18.90
CA GLU A 87 15.82 -17.32 -20.16
C GLU A 87 14.66 -18.29 -19.92
N LEU A 88 14.75 -19.15 -18.91
CA LEU A 88 13.67 -20.08 -18.57
C LEU A 88 12.42 -19.33 -18.08
N VAL A 89 12.60 -18.36 -17.19
CA VAL A 89 11.48 -17.52 -16.71
C VAL A 89 10.88 -16.70 -17.85
N SER A 90 11.70 -16.15 -18.74
CA SER A 90 11.25 -15.37 -19.90
C SER A 90 10.35 -16.16 -20.85
N ARG A 91 10.51 -17.48 -20.94
CA ARG A 91 9.64 -18.34 -21.77
C ARG A 91 8.21 -18.44 -21.26
N LEU A 92 7.99 -18.15 -19.96
CA LEU A 92 6.69 -18.18 -19.29
C LEU A 92 5.97 -16.83 -19.29
N LEU A 93 6.67 -15.77 -19.69
CA LEU A 93 6.11 -14.42 -19.73
C LEU A 93 5.59 -14.12 -21.14
N PRO A 94 4.37 -13.57 -21.28
CA PRO A 94 3.93 -13.00 -22.55
C PRO A 94 4.75 -11.75 -22.91
N GLU A 95 4.59 -11.21 -24.10
CA GLU A 95 5.32 -10.03 -24.58
C GLU A 95 4.91 -8.76 -23.84
N ILE A 96 5.37 -8.61 -22.61
CA ILE A 96 5.16 -7.44 -21.76
C ILE A 96 6.42 -6.61 -21.63
N ASN A 97 6.25 -5.33 -21.32
CA ASN A 97 7.33 -4.39 -21.05
C ASN A 97 7.22 -3.84 -19.63
N LEU A 98 8.32 -3.92 -18.87
CA LEU A 98 8.42 -3.36 -17.51
C LEU A 98 9.82 -2.82 -17.28
N SER A 99 9.95 -1.57 -16.91
CA SER A 99 11.22 -0.93 -16.60
C SER A 99 11.17 -0.15 -15.28
N ASN A 100 12.34 0.08 -14.68
CA ASN A 100 12.52 0.96 -13.52
C ASN A 100 11.74 0.56 -12.26
N LYS A 101 11.50 -0.73 -12.04
CA LYS A 101 10.91 -1.25 -10.82
C LYS A 101 11.99 -1.91 -9.96
N GLN A 102 12.00 -1.57 -8.65
CA GLN A 102 12.94 -2.17 -7.71
C GLN A 102 12.26 -3.29 -6.92
N PRO A 103 12.95 -4.42 -6.68
CA PRO A 103 12.49 -5.47 -5.79
C PRO A 103 12.33 -4.97 -4.35
N SER A 104 11.44 -5.60 -3.59
CA SER A 104 11.27 -5.33 -2.15
C SER A 104 12.52 -5.64 -1.33
N MET A 105 13.32 -6.60 -1.80
CA MET A 105 14.57 -7.04 -1.18
C MET A 105 15.63 -5.95 -1.20
N TYR A 106 15.63 -5.07 -2.21
CA TYR A 106 16.67 -4.07 -2.47
C TYR A 106 16.22 -2.63 -2.19
N LYS A 107 15.50 -2.40 -1.10
CA LYS A 107 15.09 -1.06 -0.69
C LYS A 107 16.28 -0.19 -0.32
N GLU A 108 16.22 1.10 -0.69
CA GLU A 108 17.29 2.08 -0.40
C GLU A 108 17.66 2.14 1.09
N GLN A 109 16.69 1.98 1.98
CA GLN A 109 16.92 1.95 3.44
C GLN A 109 17.87 0.84 3.89
N TYR A 110 18.06 -0.23 3.09
CA TYR A 110 18.95 -1.35 3.39
C TYR A 110 20.25 -1.31 2.57
N ALA A 111 20.36 -0.42 1.59
CA ALA A 111 21.50 -0.35 0.66
C ALA A 111 22.84 -0.10 1.36
N ASN A 112 22.83 0.60 2.51
CA ASN A 112 24.04 0.86 3.30
C ASN A 112 24.52 -0.36 4.11
N PHE A 113 23.68 -1.38 4.27
CA PHE A 113 23.96 -2.52 5.15
C PHE A 113 24.16 -3.82 4.38
N ILE A 114 23.51 -3.97 3.24
CA ILE A 114 23.49 -5.21 2.47
C ILE A 114 24.23 -5.00 1.15
N LYS A 115 25.19 -5.89 0.84
CA LYS A 115 25.85 -5.90 -0.47
C LYS A 115 24.95 -6.55 -1.49
N TYR A 116 24.62 -5.81 -2.56
CA TYR A 116 23.76 -6.27 -3.65
C TYR A 116 24.57 -6.50 -4.93
N ASN A 117 24.12 -7.49 -5.73
CA ASN A 117 24.56 -7.59 -7.11
C ASN A 117 23.85 -6.51 -7.95
N PRO A 118 24.57 -5.62 -8.64
CA PRO A 118 23.96 -4.55 -9.46
C PRO A 118 22.95 -5.06 -10.50
N LEU A 119 23.16 -6.27 -11.03
CA LEU A 119 22.26 -6.88 -12.03
C LEU A 119 20.91 -7.34 -11.44
N ASP A 120 20.80 -7.42 -10.11
CA ASP A 120 19.58 -7.86 -9.42
C ASP A 120 18.71 -6.68 -8.96
N ILE A 121 19.25 -5.44 -8.91
CA ILE A 121 18.58 -4.28 -8.30
C ILE A 121 17.44 -3.74 -9.16
N ASN A 122 17.65 -3.63 -10.48
CA ASN A 122 16.66 -3.03 -11.38
C ASN A 122 16.02 -4.09 -12.27
N ILE A 123 14.70 -4.17 -12.20
CA ILE A 123 13.93 -5.09 -13.03
C ILE A 123 13.67 -4.46 -14.38
N VAL A 124 14.12 -5.14 -15.43
CA VAL A 124 13.90 -4.77 -16.81
C VAL A 124 13.39 -5.99 -17.56
N ILE A 125 12.17 -5.88 -18.08
CA ILE A 125 11.54 -6.86 -18.97
C ILE A 125 11.24 -6.16 -20.29
N GLU A 126 11.72 -6.70 -21.39
CA GLU A 126 11.51 -6.18 -22.74
C GLU A 126 10.96 -7.30 -23.62
N ARG A 127 9.78 -7.09 -24.22
CA ARG A 127 9.08 -8.09 -25.04
C ARG A 127 9.03 -9.48 -24.35
N GLY A 128 8.67 -9.50 -23.08
CA GLY A 128 8.59 -10.73 -22.27
C GLY A 128 9.93 -11.30 -21.83
N GLN A 129 11.07 -10.73 -22.22
CA GLN A 129 12.39 -11.18 -21.81
C GLN A 129 12.89 -10.48 -20.56
N LEU A 130 13.14 -11.22 -19.49
CA LEU A 130 13.73 -10.73 -18.25
C LEU A 130 15.24 -10.50 -18.47
N LYS A 131 15.62 -9.24 -18.66
CA LYS A 131 17.01 -8.82 -18.90
C LYS A 131 17.80 -8.68 -17.61
N SER A 132 17.19 -8.09 -16.57
CA SER A 132 17.82 -7.87 -15.27
C SER A 132 16.78 -7.84 -14.15
N GLY A 133 17.26 -7.94 -12.91
CA GLY A 133 16.45 -7.84 -11.69
C GLY A 133 15.96 -9.19 -11.16
N VAL A 134 15.67 -9.21 -9.85
CA VAL A 134 15.06 -10.34 -9.15
C VAL A 134 13.56 -10.08 -9.00
N LEU A 135 12.76 -11.07 -9.35
CA LEU A 135 11.31 -10.99 -9.18
C LEU A 135 10.94 -11.38 -7.74
N ASP A 136 10.29 -10.51 -7.04
CA ASP A 136 9.84 -10.72 -5.66
C ASP A 136 8.41 -10.18 -5.43
N LYS A 137 8.03 -9.99 -4.16
CA LYS A 137 6.69 -9.49 -3.81
C LYS A 137 6.34 -8.17 -4.51
N ALA A 138 7.30 -7.28 -4.78
CA ALA A 138 7.03 -6.02 -5.45
C ALA A 138 6.54 -6.20 -6.90
N THR A 139 6.89 -7.31 -7.55
CA THR A 139 6.59 -7.58 -8.96
C THR A 139 5.61 -8.70 -9.21
N THR A 140 5.59 -9.72 -8.35
CA THR A 140 4.78 -10.93 -8.51
C THR A 140 3.84 -11.20 -7.34
N GLY A 141 3.89 -10.35 -6.30
CA GLY A 141 3.07 -10.55 -5.10
C GLY A 141 1.59 -10.19 -5.28
N GLN A 142 0.79 -10.75 -4.39
CA GLN A 142 -0.62 -10.40 -4.22
C GLN A 142 -0.76 -8.92 -3.78
N ASP A 143 -1.85 -8.26 -4.18
CA ASP A 143 -2.20 -6.88 -3.82
C ASP A 143 -1.17 -5.81 -4.26
N VAL A 144 -0.38 -6.10 -5.28
CA VAL A 144 0.64 -5.18 -5.79
C VAL A 144 0.17 -4.54 -7.09
N ALA A 145 -0.12 -3.25 -7.03
CA ALA A 145 -0.44 -2.44 -8.21
C ALA A 145 0.78 -2.32 -9.14
N GLY A 146 0.56 -2.47 -10.45
CA GLY A 146 1.64 -2.47 -11.45
C GLY A 146 2.59 -3.67 -11.32
N SER A 147 2.14 -4.80 -10.79
CA SER A 147 2.85 -6.08 -10.86
C SER A 147 2.85 -6.63 -12.28
N ILE A 148 3.71 -7.61 -12.54
CA ILE A 148 3.73 -8.35 -13.81
C ILE A 148 2.34 -8.89 -14.14
N PHE A 149 1.67 -9.51 -13.17
CA PHE A 149 0.33 -10.07 -13.33
C PHE A 149 -0.74 -8.99 -13.56
N HIS A 150 -0.57 -7.78 -13.00
CA HIS A 150 -1.46 -6.66 -13.29
C HIS A 150 -1.33 -6.19 -14.74
N ILE A 151 -0.10 -6.11 -15.24
CA ILE A 151 0.18 -5.75 -16.64
C ILE A 151 -0.42 -6.81 -17.59
N ILE A 152 -0.15 -8.08 -17.33
CA ILE A 152 -0.69 -9.20 -18.14
C ILE A 152 -2.22 -9.16 -18.15
N ALA A 153 -2.86 -8.97 -16.99
CA ALA A 153 -4.32 -8.90 -16.92
C ALA A 153 -4.92 -7.75 -17.74
N ASN A 154 -4.25 -6.60 -17.78
CA ASN A 154 -4.70 -5.43 -18.54
C ASN A 154 -4.48 -5.57 -20.05
N GLU A 155 -3.43 -6.26 -20.48
CA GLU A 155 -3.05 -6.38 -21.90
C GLU A 155 -3.59 -7.64 -22.55
N TYR A 156 -3.48 -8.78 -21.87
CA TYR A 156 -3.86 -10.10 -22.39
C TYR A 156 -5.12 -10.68 -21.75
N GLY A 157 -5.60 -10.08 -20.66
CA GLY A 157 -6.78 -10.52 -19.93
C GLY A 157 -6.46 -11.34 -18.68
N ASN A 158 -7.49 -11.51 -17.85
CA ASN A 158 -7.33 -12.12 -16.52
C ASN A 158 -7.00 -13.64 -16.60
N ASP A 159 -7.49 -14.33 -17.61
CA ASP A 159 -7.19 -15.76 -17.80
C ASP A 159 -5.70 -15.99 -18.10
N ALA A 160 -5.10 -15.16 -18.97
CA ALA A 160 -3.66 -15.22 -19.25
C ALA A 160 -2.80 -14.90 -18.02
N ALA A 161 -3.26 -13.97 -17.17
CA ALA A 161 -2.58 -13.68 -15.91
C ALA A 161 -2.61 -14.88 -14.94
N LEU A 162 -3.73 -15.57 -14.82
CA LEU A 162 -3.85 -16.78 -13.97
C LEU A 162 -2.98 -17.92 -14.50
N GLU A 163 -2.93 -18.12 -15.82
CA GLU A 163 -2.08 -19.12 -16.47
C GLU A 163 -0.59 -18.81 -16.20
N CYS A 164 -0.18 -17.56 -16.35
CA CYS A 164 1.19 -17.14 -16.03
C CYS A 164 1.57 -17.40 -14.57
N ILE A 165 0.64 -17.12 -13.61
CA ILE A 165 0.85 -17.44 -12.20
C ILE A 165 1.03 -18.93 -11.99
N TYR A 166 0.16 -19.75 -12.58
CA TYR A 166 0.22 -21.21 -12.50
C TYR A 166 1.56 -21.73 -13.03
N ASN A 167 1.96 -21.30 -14.22
CA ASN A 167 3.19 -21.73 -14.87
C ASN A 167 4.45 -21.37 -14.08
N LEU A 168 4.51 -20.13 -13.55
CA LEU A 168 5.59 -19.73 -12.66
C LEU A 168 5.61 -20.55 -11.35
N GLN A 169 4.44 -20.89 -10.82
CA GLN A 169 4.35 -21.75 -9.64
C GLN A 169 4.83 -23.17 -9.92
N GLN A 170 4.47 -23.77 -11.05
CA GLN A 170 4.97 -25.10 -11.45
C GLN A 170 6.50 -25.09 -11.64
N LEU A 171 7.02 -24.09 -12.32
CA LEU A 171 8.48 -23.93 -12.48
C LEU A 171 9.19 -23.87 -11.12
N THR A 172 8.67 -23.09 -10.16
CA THR A 172 9.29 -22.97 -8.83
C THR A 172 9.19 -24.24 -8.00
N HIS A 173 8.08 -24.98 -8.09
CA HIS A 173 7.95 -26.28 -7.42
C HIS A 173 9.01 -27.28 -7.94
N LYS A 174 9.18 -27.37 -9.26
CA LYS A 174 10.24 -28.22 -9.85
C LYS A 174 11.63 -27.74 -9.45
N PHE A 175 11.88 -26.43 -9.47
CA PHE A 175 13.15 -25.86 -9.04
C PHE A 175 13.50 -26.27 -7.62
N PHE A 176 12.56 -26.22 -6.68
CA PHE A 176 12.80 -26.62 -5.29
C PHE A 176 13.00 -28.13 -5.10
N CYS A 177 12.50 -28.96 -6.00
CA CYS A 177 12.82 -30.39 -5.96
C CYS A 177 14.32 -30.67 -6.16
N TYR A 178 15.02 -29.80 -6.89
CA TYR A 178 16.46 -29.96 -7.17
C TYR A 178 17.32 -29.06 -6.28
N HIS A 179 16.89 -27.81 -6.05
CA HIS A 179 17.68 -26.80 -5.33
C HIS A 179 17.46 -26.86 -3.82
N GLY A 180 16.22 -27.16 -3.39
CA GLY A 180 15.79 -27.10 -2.01
C GLY A 180 15.77 -25.67 -1.43
N PHE A 181 15.07 -25.51 -0.33
CA PHE A 181 15.09 -24.28 0.48
C PHE A 181 14.66 -24.62 1.92
N THR A 182 15.47 -24.23 2.90
CA THR A 182 15.14 -24.42 4.31
C THR A 182 15.76 -23.31 5.15
N THR A 183 15.19 -23.07 6.32
CA THR A 183 15.75 -22.18 7.33
C THR A 183 16.29 -23.01 8.49
N GLY A 184 17.51 -22.73 8.92
CA GLY A 184 18.20 -23.46 9.98
C GLY A 184 18.59 -22.56 11.15
N ILE A 185 19.19 -23.18 12.18
CA ILE A 185 19.71 -22.45 13.35
C ILE A 185 20.82 -21.49 12.94
N ALA A 186 21.60 -21.81 11.92
CA ALA A 186 22.65 -20.95 11.40
C ALA A 186 22.11 -19.58 10.91
N ASP A 187 20.90 -19.55 10.35
CA ASP A 187 20.25 -18.32 9.85
C ASP A 187 19.89 -17.33 10.96
N VAL A 188 19.76 -17.81 12.20
CA VAL A 188 19.48 -16.96 13.37
C VAL A 188 20.75 -16.57 14.14
N ASN A 189 21.93 -17.04 13.72
CA ASN A 189 23.17 -16.63 14.35
C ASN A 189 23.58 -15.23 13.86
N ILE A 190 23.93 -14.38 14.81
CA ILE A 190 24.52 -13.06 14.57
C ILE A 190 25.86 -12.98 15.25
N SER A 191 26.75 -12.11 14.76
CA SER A 191 28.08 -11.93 15.31
C SER A 191 28.04 -11.36 16.74
N GLU A 192 29.12 -11.58 17.48
CA GLU A 192 29.30 -11.01 18.84
C GLU A 192 29.27 -9.48 18.79
N GLY A 193 29.81 -8.87 17.74
CA GLY A 193 29.80 -7.42 17.53
C GLY A 193 28.40 -6.86 17.40
N ALA A 194 27.53 -7.48 16.55
CA ALA A 194 26.14 -7.10 16.41
C ALA A 194 25.36 -7.28 17.72
N MET A 195 25.63 -8.37 18.45
CA MET A 195 25.00 -8.62 19.76
C MET A 195 25.42 -7.56 20.81
N ALA A 196 26.68 -7.16 20.84
CA ALA A 196 27.17 -6.11 21.74
C ALA A 196 26.47 -4.76 21.44
N GLU A 197 26.30 -4.40 20.15
CA GLU A 197 25.60 -3.19 19.75
C GLU A 197 24.12 -3.23 20.14
N ILE A 198 23.45 -4.37 19.97
CA ILE A 198 22.06 -4.56 20.42
C ILE A 198 21.94 -4.35 21.93
N LYS A 199 22.84 -4.95 22.73
CA LYS A 199 22.85 -4.76 24.19
C LYS A 199 23.10 -3.31 24.61
N ARG A 200 23.95 -2.59 23.88
CA ARG A 200 24.21 -1.17 24.11
C ARG A 200 22.92 -0.35 23.86
N ARG A 201 22.20 -0.62 22.78
CA ARG A 201 20.93 0.05 22.45
C ARG A 201 19.84 -0.26 23.48
N LEU A 202 19.71 -1.51 23.91
CA LEU A 202 18.81 -1.91 24.99
C LEU A 202 19.07 -1.14 26.29
N ALA A 203 20.34 -1.01 26.69
CA ALA A 203 20.71 -0.23 27.86
C ALA A 203 20.29 1.25 27.70
N THR A 204 20.47 1.83 26.54
CA THR A 204 20.04 3.20 26.24
C THR A 204 18.51 3.36 26.34
N MET A 205 17.73 2.41 25.84
CA MET A 205 16.26 2.43 25.94
C MET A 205 15.81 2.37 27.40
N ILE A 206 16.38 1.49 28.21
CA ILE A 206 16.09 1.37 29.63
C ILE A 206 16.44 2.68 30.38
N LEU A 207 17.58 3.30 30.05
CA LEU A 207 17.97 4.60 30.62
C LEU A 207 16.98 5.72 30.24
N ASN A 208 16.53 5.74 28.99
CA ASN A 208 15.54 6.74 28.56
C ASN A 208 14.20 6.54 29.27
N SER A 209 13.73 5.33 29.44
CA SER A 209 12.53 5.02 30.22
C SER A 209 12.66 5.49 31.68
N ARG A 210 13.81 5.23 32.32
CA ARG A 210 14.07 5.72 33.68
C ARG A 210 14.09 7.25 33.76
N LYS A 211 14.64 7.95 32.76
CA LYS A 211 14.60 9.42 32.68
C LYS A 211 13.18 9.96 32.59
N ILE A 212 12.29 9.30 31.85
CA ILE A 212 10.86 9.69 31.78
C ILE A 212 10.22 9.56 33.17
N THR A 213 10.49 8.45 33.88
CA THR A 213 10.00 8.26 35.25
C THR A 213 10.55 9.32 36.21
N GLN A 214 11.83 9.69 36.09
CA GLN A 214 12.42 10.77 36.89
C GLN A 214 11.76 12.14 36.60
N ARG A 215 11.44 12.42 35.31
CA ARG A 215 10.73 13.63 34.93
C ARG A 215 9.31 13.68 35.52
N LEU A 216 8.61 12.54 35.54
CA LEU A 216 7.32 12.42 36.21
C LEU A 216 7.42 12.73 37.71
N ASN A 217 8.34 12.06 38.41
CA ASN A 217 8.53 12.19 39.87
C ASN A 217 9.00 13.61 40.27
N SER A 218 9.73 14.29 39.38
CA SER A 218 10.15 15.70 39.63
C SER A 218 9.11 16.75 39.19
N GLY A 219 7.92 16.33 38.71
CA GLY A 219 6.88 17.24 38.23
C GLY A 219 7.21 17.95 36.90
N LYS A 220 8.27 17.55 36.22
CA LYS A 220 8.73 18.16 34.96
C LYS A 220 8.08 17.53 33.70
N LEU A 221 7.27 16.48 33.86
CA LEU A 221 6.55 15.86 32.75
C LEU A 221 5.20 16.60 32.61
N ILE A 222 5.08 17.39 31.54
CA ILE A 222 3.88 18.16 31.25
C ILE A 222 3.15 17.47 30.09
N ALA A 223 1.91 17.04 30.34
CA ALA A 223 1.07 16.45 29.31
C ALA A 223 0.54 17.53 28.35
N PRO A 224 0.33 17.20 27.07
CA PRO A 224 -0.40 18.05 26.14
C PRO A 224 -1.83 18.31 26.61
N LEU A 225 -2.44 19.41 26.15
CA LEU A 225 -3.83 19.74 26.43
C LEU A 225 -4.78 18.60 26.07
N GLY A 226 -5.70 18.28 26.97
CA GLY A 226 -6.72 17.24 26.77
C GLY A 226 -6.24 15.80 26.96
N VAL A 227 -4.96 15.56 27.30
CA VAL A 227 -4.44 14.23 27.59
C VAL A 227 -4.14 14.09 29.09
N PRO A 228 -4.73 13.11 29.80
CA PRO A 228 -4.41 12.85 31.19
C PRO A 228 -2.91 12.53 31.36
N LEU A 229 -2.29 13.07 32.41
CA LEU A 229 -0.86 12.88 32.68
C LEU A 229 -0.47 11.41 32.74
N LYS A 230 -1.32 10.54 33.27
CA LYS A 230 -1.11 9.10 33.35
C LYS A 230 -1.05 8.48 31.96
N GLU A 231 -1.96 8.84 31.08
CA GLU A 231 -2.00 8.32 29.70
C GLU A 231 -0.80 8.83 28.89
N PHE A 232 -0.45 10.11 29.06
CA PHE A 232 0.75 10.68 28.45
C PHE A 232 2.03 9.95 28.89
N TYR A 233 2.17 9.71 30.19
CA TYR A 233 3.30 8.96 30.74
C TYR A 233 3.39 7.54 30.17
N GLU A 234 2.26 6.81 30.07
CA GLU A 234 2.23 5.48 29.48
C GLU A 234 2.63 5.51 27.99
N ASN A 235 2.15 6.49 27.23
CA ASN A 235 2.50 6.63 25.82
C ASN A 235 4.00 6.94 25.61
N GLU A 236 4.56 7.84 26.44
CA GLU A 236 6.00 8.15 26.45
C GLU A 236 6.86 6.91 26.79
N GLN A 237 6.42 6.12 27.77
CA GLN A 237 7.09 4.89 28.16
C GLN A 237 7.05 3.84 27.03
N LEU A 238 5.89 3.63 26.42
CA LEU A 238 5.73 2.72 25.29
C LEU A 238 6.59 3.14 24.10
N GLY A 239 6.66 4.44 23.81
CA GLY A 239 7.51 4.98 22.75
C GLY A 239 9.01 4.79 23.03
N ALA A 240 9.46 5.03 24.28
CA ALA A 240 10.86 4.88 24.66
C ALA A 240 11.33 3.42 24.69
N LEU A 241 10.44 2.48 24.92
CA LEU A 241 10.71 1.03 25.02
C LEU A 241 10.35 0.25 23.74
N ALA A 242 9.91 0.92 22.68
CA ALA A 242 9.61 0.28 21.41
C ALA A 242 10.93 -0.06 20.67
N PRO A 243 11.22 -1.31 20.35
CA PRO A 243 12.32 -1.66 19.47
C PRO A 243 11.95 -1.21 18.05
N GLY A 244 12.49 -0.05 17.65
CA GLY A 244 12.28 0.54 16.34
C GLY A 244 13.27 0.02 15.28
N ASP A 245 13.34 0.72 14.15
CA ASP A 245 14.26 0.42 13.05
C ASP A 245 15.73 0.43 13.48
N ASP A 246 16.06 1.12 14.56
CA ASP A 246 17.40 1.12 15.15
C ASP A 246 17.92 -0.27 15.49
N PHE A 247 17.05 -1.21 15.87
CA PHE A 247 17.43 -2.60 16.14
C PHE A 247 17.61 -3.44 14.88
N SER A 248 16.97 -3.07 13.80
CA SER A 248 17.10 -3.78 12.53
C SER A 248 18.47 -3.54 11.89
N HIS A 249 19.06 -2.36 12.06
CA HIS A 249 20.32 -1.97 11.42
C HIS A 249 21.51 -2.88 11.78
N PRO A 250 21.87 -3.10 13.07
CA PRO A 250 23.00 -3.98 13.40
C PRO A 250 22.75 -5.43 12.98
N ILE A 251 21.50 -5.89 13.00
CA ILE A 251 21.16 -7.23 12.57
C ILE A 251 21.31 -7.37 11.05
N LEU A 252 20.77 -6.42 10.27
CA LEU A 252 20.85 -6.43 8.81
C LEU A 252 22.28 -6.24 8.28
N ALA A 253 23.10 -5.44 9.00
CA ALA A 253 24.49 -5.23 8.63
C ALA A 253 25.37 -6.48 8.80
N ASP A 254 24.98 -7.40 9.67
CA ASP A 254 25.68 -8.64 9.95
C ASP A 254 25.26 -9.81 9.03
N ILE A 255 24.20 -9.62 8.23
CA ILE A 255 23.61 -10.68 7.41
C ILE A 255 24.26 -10.70 6.03
N ASP A 256 24.69 -11.89 5.60
CA ASP A 256 24.96 -12.20 4.20
C ASP A 256 23.72 -12.81 3.55
N LEU A 257 23.13 -12.09 2.59
CA LEU A 257 21.94 -12.55 1.85
C LEU A 257 22.19 -13.82 1.01
N ASN A 258 23.44 -14.14 0.69
CA ASN A 258 23.72 -15.32 -0.10
C ASN A 258 23.62 -16.62 0.72
N SER A 259 23.92 -16.53 2.01
CA SER A 259 23.92 -17.69 2.92
C SER A 259 22.72 -17.73 3.87
N ASN A 260 22.11 -16.59 4.20
CA ASN A 260 21.02 -16.52 5.19
C ASN A 260 19.64 -16.67 4.56
N HIS A 261 19.05 -17.85 4.68
CA HIS A 261 17.74 -18.16 4.10
C HIS A 261 16.57 -17.47 4.82
N LEU A 262 16.65 -17.28 6.14
CA LEU A 262 15.61 -16.57 6.90
C LEU A 262 15.52 -15.10 6.47
N ALA A 263 16.66 -14.43 6.28
CA ALA A 263 16.68 -13.06 5.78
C ALA A 263 16.11 -12.97 4.36
N ARG A 264 16.43 -13.91 3.47
CA ARG A 264 15.84 -13.97 2.12
C ARG A 264 14.34 -14.16 2.15
N LEU A 265 13.83 -15.03 3.01
CA LEU A 265 12.40 -15.28 3.19
C LEU A 265 11.65 -14.00 3.61
N ILE A 266 12.24 -13.22 4.53
CA ILE A 266 11.65 -11.98 5.04
C ILE A 266 11.75 -10.85 4.01
N LEU A 267 12.93 -10.63 3.45
CA LEU A 267 13.20 -9.50 2.55
C LEU A 267 12.53 -9.65 1.19
N SER A 268 12.42 -10.87 0.64
CA SER A 268 11.62 -11.14 -0.57
C SER A 268 10.13 -10.86 -0.38
N GLY A 269 9.67 -10.75 0.89
CA GLY A 269 8.28 -10.53 1.24
C GLY A 269 7.41 -11.80 1.20
N SER A 270 8.03 -12.98 1.11
CA SER A 270 7.32 -14.26 1.14
C SER A 270 6.62 -14.48 2.48
N LYS A 271 7.38 -14.51 3.59
CA LYS A 271 6.83 -14.70 4.93
C LYS A 271 7.70 -14.03 5.99
N GLY A 272 7.05 -13.59 7.09
CA GLY A 272 7.71 -12.91 8.19
C GLY A 272 7.86 -11.40 7.97
N LYS A 273 8.21 -10.71 9.04
CA LYS A 273 8.52 -9.27 9.07
C LYS A 273 9.88 -9.10 9.75
N ILE A 274 10.54 -7.97 9.52
CA ILE A 274 11.81 -7.63 10.20
C ILE A 274 11.63 -7.63 11.73
N SER A 275 10.44 -7.26 12.23
CA SER A 275 10.11 -7.35 13.66
C SER A 275 10.24 -8.76 14.23
N ASN A 276 9.95 -9.81 13.46
CA ASN A 276 10.18 -11.19 13.89
C ASN A 276 11.68 -11.47 14.07
N PHE A 277 12.50 -10.98 13.15
CA PHE A 277 13.95 -11.12 13.21
C PHE A 277 14.54 -10.37 14.42
N ILE A 278 14.02 -9.17 14.71
CA ILE A 278 14.36 -8.39 15.91
C ILE A 278 13.98 -9.17 17.19
N SER A 279 12.79 -9.76 17.26
CA SER A 279 12.36 -10.53 18.44
C SER A 279 13.19 -11.80 18.66
N ILE A 280 13.66 -12.43 17.57
CA ILE A 280 14.50 -13.62 17.63
C ILE A 280 15.93 -13.27 18.13
N ASN A 281 16.53 -12.21 17.59
CA ASN A 281 17.95 -11.89 17.80
C ASN A 281 18.21 -10.70 18.73
N GLY A 282 17.29 -9.75 18.81
CA GLY A 282 17.45 -8.51 19.57
C GLY A 282 16.75 -8.53 20.91
N ALA A 283 15.49 -8.13 20.94
CA ALA A 283 14.64 -8.14 22.12
C ALA A 283 13.18 -8.38 21.75
N ILE A 284 12.45 -9.06 22.62
CA ILE A 284 10.99 -9.26 22.46
C ILE A 284 10.26 -7.92 22.63
N GLY A 285 10.75 -7.05 23.53
CA GLY A 285 10.19 -5.71 23.74
C GLY A 285 9.08 -5.65 24.78
N VAL A 286 8.30 -4.56 24.75
CA VAL A 286 7.23 -4.33 25.71
C VAL A 286 6.05 -5.24 25.40
N GLN A 287 5.60 -5.96 26.41
CA GLN A 287 4.38 -6.75 26.39
C GLN A 287 3.22 -5.89 26.93
N THR A 288 2.09 -5.94 26.27
CA THR A 288 0.94 -5.09 26.58
C THR A 288 -0.33 -5.87 26.79
N ILE A 289 -1.23 -5.32 27.64
CA ILE A 289 -2.62 -5.79 27.78
C ILE A 289 -3.55 -4.64 27.41
N ASN A 290 -4.42 -4.85 26.44
CA ASN A 290 -5.34 -3.81 25.92
C ASN A 290 -4.62 -2.51 25.49
N GLY A 291 -3.37 -2.62 25.00
CA GLY A 291 -2.58 -1.48 24.57
C GLY A 291 -1.85 -0.70 25.68
N HIS A 292 -1.97 -1.13 26.92
CA HIS A 292 -1.27 -0.55 28.08
C HIS A 292 -0.24 -1.55 28.63
N ARG A 293 0.79 -1.05 29.33
CA ARG A 293 1.72 -1.90 30.06
C ARG A 293 0.98 -2.73 31.10
N PHE A 294 1.58 -3.80 31.56
CA PHE A 294 0.93 -4.70 32.52
C PHE A 294 0.50 -3.97 33.81
N PRO A 295 -0.77 -4.10 34.20
CA PRO A 295 -1.26 -3.45 35.39
C PRO A 295 -0.76 -4.15 36.67
N ALA A 296 -0.42 -3.35 37.69
CA ALA A 296 0.06 -3.85 38.97
C ALA A 296 -1.08 -4.38 39.87
N LEU A 297 -1.76 -5.43 39.40
CA LEU A 297 -2.94 -6.04 40.06
C LEU A 297 -2.57 -7.21 41.00
N ALA A 298 -1.41 -7.84 40.80
CA ALA A 298 -0.98 -8.98 41.61
C ALA A 298 -0.40 -8.53 42.94
N GLY A 299 -0.90 -9.03 44.05
CA GLY A 299 -0.30 -8.85 45.36
C GLY A 299 -0.09 -7.38 45.78
N TRP A 300 -1.12 -6.51 45.65
CA TRP A 300 -1.10 -5.14 46.17
C TRP A 300 0.01 -4.25 45.57
N GLY A 301 -0.12 -3.92 44.29
CA GLY A 301 0.80 -3.02 43.61
C GLY A 301 2.02 -3.69 42.97
N ARG A 302 1.91 -4.99 42.61
CA ARG A 302 2.89 -5.75 41.84
C ARG A 302 2.29 -6.20 40.53
N THR A 303 3.10 -6.34 39.55
CA THR A 303 2.73 -6.96 38.24
C THR A 303 2.92 -8.48 38.29
N SER A 304 3.91 -8.95 39.05
CA SER A 304 4.23 -10.35 39.27
C SER A 304 4.85 -10.51 40.67
N PRO A 305 4.78 -11.70 41.31
CA PRO A 305 5.40 -11.96 42.60
C PRO A 305 6.91 -11.74 42.66
N TYR A 306 7.58 -11.75 41.51
CA TYR A 306 9.03 -11.56 41.39
C TYR A 306 9.49 -10.12 41.57
N PHE A 307 8.57 -9.14 41.52
CA PHE A 307 8.91 -7.72 41.60
C PHE A 307 8.43 -7.11 42.93
N VAL A 308 9.10 -6.04 43.36
CA VAL A 308 8.68 -5.28 44.54
C VAL A 308 7.40 -4.49 44.27
N ARG A 309 6.73 -4.05 45.32
CA ARG A 309 5.52 -3.21 45.20
C ARG A 309 5.87 -1.87 44.56
N TYR A 310 5.03 -1.43 43.62
CA TYR A 310 5.16 -0.15 42.93
C TYR A 310 6.50 0.03 42.19
N ASP A 311 7.11 -1.08 41.77
CA ASP A 311 8.33 -1.03 41.00
C ASP A 311 8.08 -0.36 39.64
N THR A 312 8.85 0.70 39.35
CA THR A 312 8.72 1.49 38.12
C THR A 312 9.70 1.06 37.03
N ASP A 313 10.56 0.10 37.31
CA ASP A 313 11.51 -0.41 36.30
C ASP A 313 10.77 -1.01 35.10
N PRO A 314 11.31 -0.83 33.87
CA PRO A 314 10.73 -1.41 32.67
C PRO A 314 10.46 -2.91 32.76
N ASP A 315 11.42 -3.69 33.28
CA ASP A 315 11.29 -5.14 33.46
C ASP A 315 10.10 -5.52 34.34
N ALA A 316 9.81 -4.70 35.37
CA ALA A 316 8.67 -4.92 36.26
C ALA A 316 7.32 -4.59 35.61
N ASN A 317 7.31 -3.80 34.55
CA ASN A 317 6.12 -3.29 33.87
C ASN A 317 5.92 -3.89 32.47
N GLY A 318 6.45 -5.08 32.21
CA GLY A 318 6.19 -5.85 30.99
C GLY A 318 7.23 -5.70 29.89
N PHE A 319 8.38 -5.07 30.14
CA PHE A 319 9.46 -5.02 29.17
C PHE A 319 10.31 -6.30 29.23
N VAL A 320 10.40 -7.00 28.09
CA VAL A 320 11.23 -8.20 27.94
C VAL A 320 12.48 -7.84 27.15
N SER A 321 13.57 -7.59 27.85
CA SER A 321 14.87 -7.20 27.27
C SER A 321 15.63 -8.36 26.61
N MET A 322 15.13 -9.58 26.77
CA MET A 322 15.72 -10.79 26.19
C MET A 322 15.13 -11.09 24.83
N SER A 323 15.90 -11.79 24.01
CA SER A 323 15.45 -12.36 22.73
C SER A 323 14.99 -13.81 22.89
N PHE A 324 14.28 -14.35 21.89
CA PHE A 324 13.95 -15.77 21.86
C PHE A 324 15.18 -16.65 21.77
N ARG A 325 16.26 -16.18 21.15
CA ARG A 325 17.55 -16.90 21.08
C ARG A 325 18.21 -17.02 22.43
N GLU A 326 18.19 -15.96 23.25
CA GLU A 326 18.76 -15.98 24.62
C GLU A 326 17.89 -16.78 25.60
N GLY A 327 16.63 -16.98 25.28
CA GLY A 327 15.62 -17.57 26.16
C GLY A 327 15.02 -16.58 27.15
N ILE A 328 13.80 -16.84 27.57
CA ILE A 328 13.00 -15.95 28.44
C ILE A 328 13.16 -16.41 29.89
N LYS A 329 13.59 -15.51 30.78
CA LYS A 329 13.69 -15.78 32.22
C LYS A 329 12.28 -15.90 32.83
N SER A 330 12.12 -16.76 33.81
CA SER A 330 10.86 -17.04 34.51
C SER A 330 10.21 -15.79 35.11
N LYS A 331 10.98 -14.78 35.53
CA LYS A 331 10.43 -13.53 36.09
C LYS A 331 9.63 -12.70 35.10
N VAL A 332 9.95 -12.73 33.79
CA VAL A 332 9.29 -11.93 32.74
C VAL A 332 8.42 -12.79 31.80
N TYR A 333 8.52 -14.11 31.87
CA TYR A 333 7.70 -15.04 31.09
C TYR A 333 6.18 -14.81 31.25
N PRO A 334 5.64 -14.49 32.46
CA PRO A 334 4.21 -14.22 32.62
C PRO A 334 3.68 -13.09 31.75
N PHE A 335 4.51 -12.07 31.44
CA PHE A 335 4.11 -10.96 30.60
C PHE A 335 3.92 -11.41 29.14
N GLN A 336 4.89 -12.15 28.61
CA GLN A 336 4.81 -12.67 27.25
C GLN A 336 3.66 -13.69 27.11
N ALA A 337 3.47 -14.56 28.09
CA ALA A 337 2.35 -15.49 28.11
C ALA A 337 0.99 -14.77 28.17
N GLY A 338 0.89 -13.70 28.98
CA GLY A 338 -0.31 -12.89 29.11
C GLY A 338 -0.69 -12.17 27.81
N GLU A 339 0.27 -11.53 27.12
CA GLU A 339 0.03 -10.89 25.83
C GLU A 339 -0.38 -11.91 24.76
N THR A 340 0.31 -13.04 24.68
CA THR A 340 -0.01 -14.12 23.74
C THR A 340 -1.43 -14.66 23.97
N ARG A 341 -1.80 -14.89 25.24
CA ARG A 341 -3.16 -15.34 25.61
C ARG A 341 -4.22 -14.32 25.23
N GLN A 342 -4.03 -13.06 25.61
CA GLN A 342 -4.96 -11.98 25.23
C GLN A 342 -5.10 -11.92 23.72
N GLY A 343 -3.98 -12.05 23.05
CA GLY A 343 -3.92 -12.10 21.62
C GLY A 343 -4.78 -13.20 21.02
N ALA A 344 -4.69 -14.42 21.50
CA ALA A 344 -5.49 -15.55 21.02
C ALA A 344 -6.99 -15.35 21.28
N ILE A 345 -7.36 -14.87 22.49
CA ILE A 345 -8.75 -14.57 22.85
C ILE A 345 -9.33 -13.46 21.96
N SER A 346 -8.59 -12.37 21.79
CA SER A 346 -9.03 -11.25 20.95
C SER A 346 -9.26 -11.67 19.50
N ASN A 347 -8.40 -12.53 18.93
CA ASN A 347 -8.61 -13.05 17.57
C ASN A 347 -9.88 -13.89 17.46
N ALA A 348 -10.13 -14.77 18.43
CA ALA A 348 -11.28 -15.63 18.42
C ALA A 348 -12.61 -14.83 18.53
N LEU A 349 -12.64 -13.80 19.37
CA LEU A 349 -13.84 -12.97 19.58
C LEU A 349 -14.05 -11.93 18.48
N SER A 350 -12.98 -11.31 18.00
CA SER A 350 -13.06 -10.20 17.04
C SER A 350 -13.58 -10.64 15.67
N THR A 351 -13.31 -11.89 15.25
CA THR A 351 -13.77 -12.41 13.97
C THR A 351 -15.29 -12.44 13.87
N SER A 352 -16.01 -12.83 14.94
CA SER A 352 -17.46 -12.84 14.94
C SER A 352 -18.06 -11.42 14.92
N VAL A 353 -17.47 -10.49 15.67
CA VAL A 353 -17.92 -9.09 15.72
C VAL A 353 -17.76 -8.41 14.37
N THR A 354 -16.61 -8.56 13.73
CA THR A 354 -16.35 -7.98 12.40
C THR A 354 -17.20 -8.62 11.31
N GLY A 355 -17.43 -9.94 11.40
CA GLY A 355 -18.32 -10.66 10.48
C GLY A 355 -19.77 -10.20 10.58
N TYR A 356 -20.28 -10.00 11.79
CA TYR A 356 -21.63 -9.46 11.99
C TYR A 356 -21.76 -8.02 11.48
N GLN A 357 -20.77 -7.18 11.73
CA GLN A 357 -20.75 -5.81 11.21
C GLN A 357 -20.73 -5.76 9.67
N ASN A 358 -19.95 -6.64 9.02
CA ASN A 358 -19.95 -6.77 7.58
C ASN A 358 -21.34 -7.16 7.05
N ARG A 359 -21.99 -8.17 7.67
CA ARG A 359 -23.34 -8.59 7.28
C ARG A 359 -24.36 -7.44 7.35
N ILE A 360 -24.35 -6.66 8.44
CA ILE A 360 -25.24 -5.48 8.58
C ILE A 360 -24.97 -4.47 7.48
N SER A 361 -23.69 -4.14 7.22
CA SER A 361 -23.30 -3.18 6.20
C SER A 361 -23.75 -3.63 4.81
N VAL A 362 -23.55 -4.89 4.46
CA VAL A 362 -24.00 -5.46 3.16
C VAL A 362 -25.50 -5.38 3.03
N LYS A 363 -26.26 -5.79 4.06
CA LYS A 363 -27.72 -5.78 4.01
C LYS A 363 -28.34 -4.38 3.88
N ASN A 364 -27.70 -3.39 4.45
CA ASN A 364 -28.16 -1.99 4.32
C ASN A 364 -27.88 -1.39 2.94
N LEU A 365 -26.83 -1.84 2.25
CA LEU A 365 -26.34 -1.26 1.01
C LEU A 365 -26.63 -2.12 -0.24
N GLU A 366 -27.07 -3.36 -0.12
CA GLU A 366 -27.22 -4.31 -1.23
C GLU A 366 -28.10 -3.83 -2.37
N SER A 367 -29.04 -2.93 -2.10
CA SER A 367 -29.97 -2.39 -3.09
C SER A 367 -29.43 -1.20 -3.91
N ILE A 368 -28.18 -0.76 -3.64
CA ILE A 368 -27.57 0.35 -4.35
C ILE A 368 -26.82 -0.19 -5.57
N LEU A 369 -27.25 0.22 -6.76
CA LEU A 369 -26.71 -0.23 -8.04
C LEU A 369 -26.31 0.96 -8.91
N VAL A 370 -25.54 0.69 -9.96
CA VAL A 370 -25.26 1.65 -11.03
C VAL A 370 -26.41 1.64 -12.03
N ASP A 371 -26.99 2.82 -12.32
CA ASP A 371 -28.02 2.98 -13.33
C ASP A 371 -27.44 3.09 -14.76
N ASN A 372 -28.29 3.02 -15.78
CA ASN A 372 -27.94 3.08 -17.20
C ASN A 372 -27.13 4.33 -17.61
N ILE A 373 -27.23 5.42 -16.86
CA ILE A 373 -26.45 6.65 -17.06
C ILE A 373 -25.31 6.80 -16.04
N ARG A 374 -24.87 5.70 -15.47
CA ARG A 374 -23.78 5.61 -14.48
C ARG A 374 -23.99 6.41 -13.20
N LYS A 375 -25.25 6.70 -12.86
CA LYS A 375 -25.60 7.21 -11.54
C LYS A 375 -25.56 6.08 -10.50
N SER A 376 -25.21 6.42 -9.26
CA SER A 376 -25.45 5.55 -8.12
C SER A 376 -26.91 5.74 -7.65
N ALA A 377 -27.71 4.70 -7.70
CA ALA A 377 -29.13 4.81 -7.38
C ALA A 377 -29.63 3.65 -6.50
N LYS A 378 -30.60 3.95 -5.63
CA LYS A 378 -31.40 2.99 -4.88
C LYS A 378 -32.86 3.13 -5.35
N GLY A 379 -33.26 2.30 -6.31
CA GLY A 379 -34.53 2.47 -6.99
C GLY A 379 -34.63 3.84 -7.69
N LEU A 380 -35.60 4.66 -7.33
CA LEU A 380 -35.77 6.01 -7.87
C LEU A 380 -34.89 7.07 -7.23
N ASN A 381 -34.29 6.79 -6.08
CA ASN A 381 -33.47 7.75 -5.34
C ASN A 381 -32.04 7.77 -5.88
N VAL A 382 -31.64 8.92 -6.40
CA VAL A 382 -30.26 9.15 -6.87
C VAL A 382 -29.37 9.48 -5.66
N ILE A 383 -28.32 8.69 -5.45
CA ILE A 383 -27.34 8.90 -4.39
C ILE A 383 -26.20 9.77 -4.92
N GLN A 384 -25.73 9.48 -6.12
CA GLN A 384 -24.69 10.26 -6.81
C GLN A 384 -25.06 10.43 -8.29
N PRO A 385 -24.87 11.62 -8.88
CA PRO A 385 -25.19 11.85 -10.30
C PRO A 385 -24.20 11.12 -11.24
N LEU A 386 -23.00 10.78 -10.77
CA LEU A 386 -22.02 9.98 -11.47
C LEU A 386 -21.26 9.14 -10.44
N TYR A 387 -21.17 7.83 -10.67
CA TYR A 387 -20.47 6.92 -9.74
C TYR A 387 -19.03 7.35 -9.48
N ALA A 388 -18.66 7.43 -8.21
CA ALA A 388 -17.32 7.85 -7.75
C ALA A 388 -16.83 9.15 -8.43
N GLU A 389 -17.76 10.06 -8.79
CA GLU A 389 -17.50 11.33 -9.48
C GLU A 389 -16.87 11.20 -10.88
N THR A 390 -16.38 10.04 -11.26
CA THR A 390 -15.68 9.77 -12.53
C THR A 390 -16.42 8.84 -13.46
N GLY A 391 -17.35 8.01 -12.96
CA GLY A 391 -18.05 6.98 -13.74
C GLY A 391 -17.17 5.80 -14.19
N LEU A 392 -16.03 5.62 -13.54
CA LEU A 392 -15.03 4.61 -13.89
C LEU A 392 -15.12 3.39 -12.96
N ASP A 393 -14.80 2.21 -13.50
CA ASP A 393 -14.68 0.98 -12.74
C ASP A 393 -13.36 0.98 -11.96
N PRO A 394 -13.39 0.87 -10.62
CA PRO A 394 -12.19 0.84 -9.80
C PRO A 394 -11.24 -0.31 -10.12
N SER A 395 -11.74 -1.44 -10.62
CA SER A 395 -10.91 -2.58 -11.04
C SER A 395 -10.06 -2.29 -12.29
N LYS A 396 -10.38 -1.23 -13.04
CA LYS A 396 -9.66 -0.81 -14.25
C LYS A 396 -8.76 0.39 -14.02
N MET A 397 -8.63 0.86 -12.79
CA MET A 397 -7.78 1.99 -12.45
C MET A 397 -6.36 1.54 -12.10
N GLU A 398 -5.38 2.29 -12.57
CA GLU A 398 -3.96 2.10 -12.28
C GLU A 398 -3.36 3.33 -11.59
N LYS A 399 -2.34 3.11 -10.76
CA LYS A 399 -1.59 4.18 -10.12
C LYS A 399 -0.64 4.83 -11.13
N VAL A 400 -0.90 6.08 -11.48
CA VAL A 400 -0.19 6.84 -12.51
C VAL A 400 0.50 8.05 -11.90
N LYS A 401 1.68 8.38 -12.40
CA LYS A 401 2.48 9.54 -11.97
C LYS A 401 2.22 10.72 -12.89
N PHE A 402 2.03 11.91 -12.32
CA PHE A 402 1.99 13.19 -13.04
C PHE A 402 3.42 13.78 -13.05
N PRO A 403 4.11 13.76 -14.19
CA PRO A 403 5.55 14.10 -14.24
C PRO A 403 5.83 15.58 -14.04
N THR A 404 4.86 16.46 -14.35
CA THR A 404 5.04 17.92 -14.30
C THR A 404 4.93 18.53 -12.90
N ILE A 405 4.41 17.78 -11.90
CA ILE A 405 3.93 18.39 -10.64
C ILE A 405 5.03 18.62 -9.62
N MET A 406 5.91 17.63 -9.39
CA MET A 406 6.91 17.64 -8.31
C MET A 406 8.24 18.28 -8.70
N ILE A 407 8.44 18.54 -9.96
CA ILE A 407 9.69 19.13 -10.48
C ILE A 407 9.76 20.62 -10.18
N SER A 408 10.97 21.15 -10.03
CA SER A 408 11.22 22.58 -9.85
C SER A 408 10.79 23.40 -11.07
N ASP A 409 10.65 24.73 -10.94
CA ASP A 409 10.25 25.57 -12.06
C ASP A 409 11.33 25.62 -13.15
N LYS A 410 12.60 25.55 -12.74
CA LYS A 410 13.75 25.47 -13.67
C LYS A 410 13.71 24.14 -14.46
N GLU A 411 13.60 23.02 -13.77
CA GLU A 411 13.48 21.70 -14.42
C GLU A 411 12.25 21.60 -15.32
N PHE A 412 11.14 22.23 -14.92
CA PHE A 412 9.93 22.26 -15.73
C PHE A 412 10.19 23.02 -17.05
N THR A 413 10.81 24.18 -16.98
CA THR A 413 11.16 24.98 -18.17
C THR A 413 12.15 24.23 -19.05
N ASP A 414 13.20 23.64 -18.48
CA ASP A 414 14.24 22.91 -19.23
C ASP A 414 13.69 21.67 -19.95
N ASN A 415 12.71 20.99 -19.33
CA ASN A 415 12.15 19.75 -19.83
C ASN A 415 10.96 19.92 -20.79
N TYR A 416 10.13 20.94 -20.59
CA TYR A 416 8.86 21.10 -21.30
C TYR A 416 8.80 22.34 -22.22
N ASN A 417 9.72 23.27 -22.09
CA ASN A 417 9.84 24.36 -23.05
C ASN A 417 10.66 23.89 -24.26
N THR A 418 10.00 23.68 -25.37
CA THR A 418 10.63 23.21 -26.61
C THR A 418 11.12 24.44 -27.42
N SER A 419 12.43 24.63 -27.51
CA SER A 419 12.98 25.61 -28.43
C SER A 419 12.85 25.13 -29.87
N ILE A 420 12.65 26.04 -30.79
CA ILE A 420 12.44 25.74 -32.21
C ILE A 420 13.65 25.01 -32.84
N ASP A 421 14.86 25.23 -32.28
CA ASP A 421 16.10 24.59 -32.71
C ASP A 421 16.17 23.08 -32.49
N LYS A 422 15.33 22.55 -31.56
CA LYS A 422 15.24 21.11 -31.25
C LYS A 422 14.30 20.35 -32.19
N ILE A 423 13.64 21.06 -33.08
CA ILE A 423 12.68 20.51 -34.03
C ILE A 423 13.34 20.36 -35.40
N ASP A 424 12.91 19.41 -36.18
CA ASP A 424 13.37 19.20 -37.54
C ASP A 424 13.24 20.49 -38.36
N LYS A 425 14.29 20.80 -39.14
CA LYS A 425 14.38 22.03 -39.96
C LYS A 425 13.16 22.27 -40.87
N ARG A 426 12.48 21.21 -41.29
CA ARG A 426 11.28 21.26 -42.11
C ARG A 426 10.11 21.98 -41.46
N PHE A 427 10.05 21.95 -40.13
CA PHE A 427 8.95 22.51 -39.34
C PHE A 427 9.32 23.80 -38.58
N GLN A 428 10.50 24.36 -38.83
CA GLN A 428 10.95 25.58 -38.17
C GLN A 428 10.31 26.81 -38.80
N ASN A 429 9.10 27.17 -38.36
CA ASN A 429 8.43 28.41 -38.79
C ASN A 429 7.82 29.18 -37.60
N LYS A 430 7.45 30.47 -37.80
CA LYS A 430 6.91 31.31 -36.73
C LYS A 430 5.60 30.80 -36.16
N GLN A 431 4.74 30.22 -36.99
CA GLN A 431 3.46 29.69 -36.53
C GLN A 431 3.62 28.52 -35.55
N ILE A 432 4.58 27.63 -35.81
CA ILE A 432 4.89 26.53 -34.93
C ILE A 432 5.53 27.04 -33.63
N ALA A 433 6.34 28.07 -33.66
CA ALA A 433 6.88 28.69 -32.44
C ALA A 433 5.77 29.24 -31.52
N GLU A 434 4.76 29.89 -32.11
CA GLU A 434 3.59 30.36 -31.36
C GLU A 434 2.77 29.22 -30.75
N LEU A 435 2.54 28.14 -31.48
CA LEU A 435 1.81 26.95 -31.00
C LEU A 435 2.57 26.27 -29.87
N LEU A 436 3.88 26.13 -29.95
CA LEU A 436 4.71 25.57 -28.89
C LEU A 436 4.68 26.42 -27.61
N ASN A 437 4.69 27.73 -27.74
CA ASN A 437 4.55 28.62 -26.61
C ASN A 437 3.15 28.51 -25.97
N GLN A 438 2.09 28.40 -26.76
CA GLN A 438 0.74 28.14 -26.24
C GLN A 438 0.64 26.79 -25.50
N GLU A 439 1.25 25.73 -26.05
CA GLU A 439 1.35 24.43 -25.39
C GLU A 439 2.04 24.54 -24.02
N PHE A 440 3.17 25.24 -23.95
CA PHE A 440 3.92 25.43 -22.70
C PHE A 440 3.12 26.21 -21.65
N VAL A 441 2.45 27.31 -22.05
CA VAL A 441 1.59 28.10 -21.16
C VAL A 441 0.39 27.25 -20.64
N GLN A 442 -0.18 26.39 -21.50
CA GLN A 442 -1.23 25.47 -21.09
C GLN A 442 -0.73 24.45 -20.06
N LEU A 443 0.45 23.87 -20.27
CA LEU A 443 1.07 22.93 -19.30
C LEU A 443 1.36 23.61 -17.96
N GLN A 444 1.83 24.88 -17.98
CA GLN A 444 2.04 25.67 -16.77
C GLN A 444 0.72 25.94 -16.03
N THR A 445 -0.34 26.25 -16.75
CA THR A 445 -1.69 26.46 -16.20
C THR A 445 -2.21 25.18 -15.54
N ASP A 446 -2.08 24.04 -16.19
CA ASP A 446 -2.50 22.73 -15.69
C ASP A 446 -1.70 22.32 -14.44
N ARG A 447 -0.38 22.57 -14.42
CA ARG A 447 0.49 22.36 -13.24
C ARG A 447 0.04 23.20 -12.05
N ASN A 448 -0.20 24.49 -12.28
CA ASN A 448 -0.63 25.42 -11.23
C ASN A 448 -2.02 25.06 -10.69
N PHE A 449 -2.95 24.65 -11.55
CA PHE A 449 -4.27 24.19 -11.16
C PHE A 449 -4.18 22.95 -10.23
N TYR A 450 -3.35 21.96 -10.59
CA TYR A 450 -3.16 20.77 -9.75
C TYR A 450 -2.54 21.14 -8.40
N ARG A 451 -1.52 21.98 -8.37
CA ARG A 451 -0.86 22.45 -7.14
C ARG A 451 -1.83 23.23 -6.23
N GLN A 452 -2.68 24.08 -6.78
CA GLN A 452 -3.68 24.84 -6.02
C GLN A 452 -4.73 23.94 -5.35
N ILE A 453 -5.17 22.88 -6.01
CA ILE A 453 -6.08 21.91 -5.38
C ILE A 453 -5.40 21.28 -4.17
N HIS A 454 -4.14 20.91 -4.31
CA HIS A 454 -3.38 20.26 -3.25
C HIS A 454 -3.09 21.18 -2.08
N SER A 455 -2.72 22.45 -2.30
CA SER A 455 -2.51 23.40 -1.21
C SER A 455 -3.79 23.65 -0.40
N LYS A 456 -4.94 23.76 -1.04
CA LYS A 456 -6.23 23.88 -0.34
C LYS A 456 -6.59 22.66 0.51
N LEU A 457 -6.23 21.45 0.06
CA LEU A 457 -6.43 20.23 0.83
C LEU A 457 -5.47 20.14 2.03
N GLU A 458 -4.24 20.60 1.87
CA GLU A 458 -3.24 20.69 2.94
C GLU A 458 -3.66 21.67 4.03
N ASP A 459 -4.20 22.84 3.65
CA ASP A 459 -4.75 23.83 4.58
C ASP A 459 -5.88 23.27 5.43
N HIS A 460 -6.72 22.39 4.88
CA HIS A 460 -7.82 21.76 5.60
C HIS A 460 -7.39 20.61 6.52
N ASN A 461 -6.32 19.90 6.21
CA ASN A 461 -5.89 18.74 6.98
C ASN A 461 -4.36 18.53 6.96
N PRO A 462 -3.58 19.44 7.58
CA PRO A 462 -2.13 19.47 7.45
C PRO A 462 -1.41 18.25 8.04
N LYS A 463 -2.03 17.52 8.97
CA LYS A 463 -1.41 16.35 9.63
C LYS A 463 -1.58 15.04 8.85
N GLU A 464 -2.61 14.93 8.03
CA GLU A 464 -2.96 13.69 7.31
C GLU A 464 -2.68 13.79 5.82
N TYR A 465 -2.53 15.01 5.31
CA TYR A 465 -2.38 15.25 3.89
C TYR A 465 -0.91 15.16 3.46
N VAL A 466 -0.62 14.18 2.61
CA VAL A 466 0.70 14.04 1.95
C VAL A 466 0.57 14.47 0.50
N PHE A 467 1.33 15.49 0.11
CA PHE A 467 1.41 15.92 -1.28
C PHE A 467 1.97 14.79 -2.15
N THR A 468 1.20 14.38 -3.14
CA THR A 468 1.59 13.30 -4.04
C THR A 468 1.32 13.64 -5.50
N ASN A 469 2.25 13.27 -6.37
CA ASN A 469 2.08 13.34 -7.81
C ASN A 469 1.50 12.05 -8.41
N GLN A 470 1.05 11.11 -7.59
CA GLN A 470 0.48 9.83 -8.03
C GLN A 470 -1.01 9.79 -7.72
N LYS A 471 -1.81 9.41 -8.72
CA LYS A 471 -3.26 9.19 -8.59
C LYS A 471 -3.67 7.93 -9.34
N HIS A 472 -4.79 7.34 -8.93
CA HIS A 472 -5.40 6.23 -9.67
C HIS A 472 -6.19 6.81 -10.84
N MET A 473 -5.83 6.38 -12.04
CA MET A 473 -6.43 6.82 -13.31
C MET A 473 -6.77 5.61 -14.17
N ALA A 474 -7.78 5.74 -15.02
CA ALA A 474 -8.20 4.67 -15.92
C ALA A 474 -7.20 4.36 -17.05
N VAL A 475 -6.30 5.30 -17.34
CA VAL A 475 -5.36 5.18 -18.46
C VAL A 475 -3.95 5.48 -17.96
N ASN A 476 -3.05 4.53 -18.13
CA ASN A 476 -1.62 4.71 -17.88
C ASN A 476 -0.92 5.10 -19.20
N ILE A 477 -0.89 6.41 -19.49
CA ILE A 477 -0.35 6.94 -20.74
C ILE A 477 1.14 6.64 -20.88
N TYR A 478 1.89 6.72 -19.78
CA TYR A 478 3.32 6.38 -19.78
C TYR A 478 3.55 4.96 -20.33
N ARG A 479 2.81 3.97 -19.80
CA ARG A 479 2.94 2.58 -20.23
C ARG A 479 2.52 2.38 -21.69
N ILE A 480 1.41 3.02 -22.12
CA ILE A 480 0.96 2.93 -23.51
C ILE A 480 2.01 3.49 -24.47
N VAL A 481 2.65 4.61 -24.13
CA VAL A 481 3.71 5.20 -24.96
C VAL A 481 4.92 4.28 -25.04
N GLU A 482 5.39 3.75 -23.91
CA GLU A 482 6.54 2.83 -23.87
C GLU A 482 6.24 1.54 -24.67
N ASP A 483 5.07 0.93 -24.46
CA ASP A 483 4.66 -0.29 -25.18
C ASP A 483 4.61 -0.08 -26.69
N VAL A 484 4.03 1.04 -27.13
CA VAL A 484 3.97 1.33 -28.58
C VAL A 484 5.37 1.52 -29.15
N ILE A 485 6.24 2.24 -28.45
CA ILE A 485 7.64 2.42 -28.90
C ILE A 485 8.35 1.07 -29.00
N TYR A 486 8.26 0.21 -27.97
CA TYR A 486 8.94 -1.09 -27.97
C TYR A 486 8.38 -2.04 -29.03
N ASN A 487 7.06 -2.14 -29.14
CA ASN A 487 6.42 -3.12 -30.03
C ASN A 487 6.53 -2.75 -31.52
N TYR A 488 6.65 -1.47 -31.84
CA TYR A 488 6.71 -0.99 -33.22
C TYR A 488 8.11 -0.52 -33.66
N GLN A 489 9.18 -0.86 -32.92
CA GLN A 489 10.56 -0.48 -33.27
C GLN A 489 10.97 -0.93 -34.68
N ASP A 490 10.57 -2.14 -35.08
CA ASP A 490 10.95 -2.70 -36.37
C ASP A 490 10.19 -2.03 -37.51
N LEU A 491 8.94 -1.63 -37.28
CA LEU A 491 8.18 -0.79 -38.21
C LEU A 491 8.86 0.56 -38.42
N VAL A 492 9.28 1.22 -37.34
CA VAL A 492 9.98 2.51 -37.43
C VAL A 492 11.29 2.39 -38.23
N LYS A 493 12.03 1.28 -38.07
CA LYS A 493 13.25 1.02 -38.84
C LYS A 493 12.98 0.78 -40.32
N SER A 494 11.82 0.28 -40.70
CA SER A 494 11.44 0.02 -42.11
C SER A 494 10.93 1.25 -42.85
N LEU A 495 10.56 2.34 -42.16
CA LEU A 495 10.06 3.57 -42.77
C LEU A 495 11.19 4.40 -43.38
N ASP A 496 10.85 5.23 -44.36
CA ASP A 496 11.76 6.20 -44.94
C ASP A 496 12.16 7.29 -43.93
N ALA A 497 13.34 7.91 -44.11
CA ALA A 497 13.85 8.95 -43.20
C ALA A 497 12.89 10.16 -43.09
N ASN A 498 12.12 10.43 -44.13
CA ASN A 498 11.13 11.52 -44.13
C ASN A 498 9.92 11.26 -43.23
N ASP A 499 9.52 10.00 -43.06
CA ASP A 499 8.35 9.59 -42.28
C ASP A 499 8.71 9.29 -40.80
N ARG A 500 9.99 9.30 -40.47
CA ARG A 500 10.50 9.12 -39.08
C ARG A 500 10.48 10.36 -38.23
N VAL A 501 9.74 11.39 -38.61
CA VAL A 501 9.72 12.70 -37.92
C VAL A 501 8.33 13.02 -37.41
N LEU A 502 8.27 13.62 -36.24
CA LEU A 502 7.03 14.13 -35.64
C LEU A 502 6.76 15.55 -36.18
N ASP A 503 5.58 15.77 -36.73
CA ASP A 503 5.06 17.10 -37.01
C ASP A 503 4.46 17.72 -35.74
N PRO A 504 5.06 18.81 -35.19
CA PRO A 504 4.55 19.45 -33.98
C PRO A 504 3.12 19.98 -34.10
N ASN A 505 2.74 20.50 -35.25
CA ASN A 505 1.40 21.01 -35.47
C ASN A 505 0.37 19.88 -35.42
N TYR A 506 0.69 18.76 -36.05
CA TYR A 506 -0.16 17.54 -36.00
C TYR A 506 -0.30 17.03 -34.57
N ALA A 507 0.81 16.93 -33.81
CA ALA A 507 0.82 16.44 -32.45
C ALA A 507 -0.03 17.32 -31.51
N ILE A 508 0.15 18.63 -31.55
CA ILE A 508 -0.62 19.57 -30.72
C ILE A 508 -2.11 19.52 -31.07
N LYS A 509 -2.44 19.51 -32.35
CA LYS A 509 -3.85 19.43 -32.82
C LYS A 509 -4.51 18.14 -32.34
N LEU A 510 -3.89 16.98 -32.55
CA LEU A 510 -4.42 15.68 -32.17
C LEU A 510 -4.57 15.53 -30.65
N THR A 511 -3.61 16.05 -29.87
CA THR A 511 -3.67 16.06 -28.39
C THR A 511 -4.83 16.93 -27.88
N ASN A 512 -5.04 18.09 -28.46
CA ASN A 512 -6.16 18.96 -28.10
C ASN A 512 -7.52 18.35 -28.48
N GLU A 513 -7.64 17.77 -29.67
CA GLU A 513 -8.83 17.04 -30.08
C GLU A 513 -9.15 15.86 -29.16
N LEU A 514 -8.13 15.11 -28.71
CA LEU A 514 -8.28 14.05 -27.73
C LEU A 514 -8.81 14.60 -26.40
N CYS A 515 -8.23 15.67 -25.88
CA CYS A 515 -8.65 16.31 -24.63
C CYS A 515 -10.10 16.81 -24.70
N ASP A 516 -10.52 17.40 -25.81
CA ASP A 516 -11.87 17.86 -25.99
C ASP A 516 -12.88 16.73 -26.12
N ASN A 517 -12.49 15.62 -26.74
CA ASN A 517 -13.39 14.49 -27.01
C ASN A 517 -13.52 13.50 -25.83
N VAL A 518 -12.61 13.48 -24.88
CA VAL A 518 -12.66 12.53 -23.76
C VAL A 518 -13.97 12.63 -22.96
N GLY A 519 -14.47 13.83 -22.72
CA GLY A 519 -15.74 14.03 -22.00
C GLY A 519 -16.97 13.49 -22.75
N TYR A 520 -16.92 13.45 -24.07
CA TYR A 520 -18.04 12.98 -24.90
C TYR A 520 -18.22 11.45 -24.90
N VAL A 521 -17.27 10.70 -24.35
CA VAL A 521 -17.38 9.24 -24.21
C VAL A 521 -18.58 8.85 -23.33
N PHE A 522 -18.98 9.72 -22.40
CA PHE A 522 -20.15 9.49 -21.54
C PHE A 522 -21.50 9.73 -22.24
N LEU A 523 -21.48 10.38 -23.38
CA LEU A 523 -22.72 10.68 -24.12
C LEU A 523 -23.03 9.56 -25.09
N ASN A 524 -24.32 9.27 -25.24
CA ASN A 524 -24.79 8.36 -26.29
C ASN A 524 -24.69 9.04 -27.69
N GLU A 525 -24.75 8.24 -28.75
CA GLU A 525 -24.57 8.70 -30.14
C GLU A 525 -25.55 9.84 -30.53
N LEU A 526 -26.81 9.82 -30.04
CA LEU A 526 -27.80 10.86 -30.29
C LEU A 526 -27.43 12.20 -29.64
N GLN A 527 -26.85 12.13 -28.43
CA GLN A 527 -26.41 13.33 -27.71
C GLN A 527 -25.16 13.94 -28.37
N LYS A 528 -24.22 13.10 -28.84
CA LYS A 528 -23.04 13.51 -29.61
C LYS A 528 -23.44 14.23 -30.91
N LYS A 529 -24.37 13.65 -31.70
CA LYS A 529 -24.85 14.26 -32.94
C LYS A 529 -25.51 15.62 -32.72
N ARG A 530 -26.13 15.86 -31.55
CA ARG A 530 -26.78 17.14 -31.23
C ARG A 530 -25.81 18.21 -30.72
N LYS A 531 -24.49 17.96 -30.68
CA LYS A 531 -23.45 18.89 -30.17
C LYS A 531 -23.82 19.56 -28.83
N ARG A 532 -24.48 18.84 -27.93
CA ARG A 532 -24.87 19.37 -26.62
C ARG A 532 -23.61 19.70 -25.80
N LYS A 533 -23.58 20.89 -25.17
CA LYS A 533 -22.54 21.23 -24.20
C LYS A 533 -22.47 20.16 -23.10
N LEU A 534 -21.27 19.71 -22.77
CA LEU A 534 -21.07 18.78 -21.68
C LEU A 534 -21.53 19.38 -20.35
N PRO A 535 -22.27 18.63 -19.53
CA PRO A 535 -22.59 19.04 -18.17
C PRO A 535 -21.34 19.37 -17.37
N LYS A 536 -21.38 20.35 -16.47
CA LYS A 536 -20.24 20.79 -15.68
C LYS A 536 -19.55 19.64 -14.91
N TYR A 537 -20.33 18.71 -14.37
CA TYR A 537 -19.78 17.55 -13.63
C TYR A 537 -18.94 16.61 -14.52
N LEU A 538 -19.31 16.43 -15.80
CA LEU A 538 -18.50 15.63 -16.73
C LEU A 538 -17.20 16.34 -17.12
N VAL A 539 -17.25 17.66 -17.29
CA VAL A 539 -16.03 18.45 -17.54
C VAL A 539 -15.08 18.35 -16.36
N SER A 540 -15.59 18.45 -15.14
CA SER A 540 -14.77 18.29 -13.92
C SER A 540 -14.22 16.88 -13.80
N ALA A 541 -15.00 15.84 -14.08
CA ALA A 541 -14.60 14.43 -14.03
C ALA A 541 -13.42 14.11 -14.96
N THR A 542 -13.32 14.77 -16.09
CA THR A 542 -12.26 14.51 -17.09
C THR A 542 -11.05 15.43 -16.97
N LYS A 543 -11.09 16.45 -16.12
CA LYS A 543 -10.03 17.48 -16.04
C LYS A 543 -8.65 16.90 -15.68
N LEU A 544 -8.57 15.99 -14.72
CA LEU A 544 -7.30 15.34 -14.35
C LEU A 544 -6.75 14.48 -15.49
N LEU A 545 -7.61 13.79 -16.23
CA LEU A 545 -7.18 13.01 -17.39
C LEU A 545 -6.66 13.91 -18.51
N GLN A 546 -7.26 15.06 -18.75
CA GLN A 546 -6.76 16.04 -19.71
C GLN A 546 -5.37 16.56 -19.33
N ILE A 547 -5.13 16.84 -18.04
CA ILE A 547 -3.80 17.24 -17.52
C ILE A 547 -2.80 16.13 -17.75
N LEU A 548 -3.15 14.87 -17.48
CA LEU A 548 -2.30 13.72 -17.69
C LEU A 548 -1.96 13.53 -19.19
N ILE A 549 -2.96 13.61 -20.08
CA ILE A 549 -2.78 13.52 -21.53
C ILE A 549 -1.76 14.57 -21.99
N ARG A 550 -1.99 15.84 -21.67
CA ARG A 550 -1.08 16.92 -22.08
C ARG A 550 0.34 16.76 -21.52
N SER A 551 0.49 16.22 -20.30
CA SER A 551 1.81 16.04 -19.70
C SER A 551 2.66 14.96 -20.37
N TYR A 552 2.06 13.93 -20.97
CA TYR A 552 2.76 12.84 -21.67
C TYR A 552 2.71 12.93 -23.19
N LEU A 553 1.75 13.66 -23.76
CA LEU A 553 1.64 13.87 -25.20
C LEU A 553 2.08 15.26 -25.65
N CYS A 554 2.80 16.01 -24.81
CA CYS A 554 3.41 17.26 -25.22
C CYS A 554 4.55 17.02 -26.22
N THR A 555 4.74 17.95 -27.13
CA THR A 555 5.75 17.89 -28.20
C THR A 555 7.14 17.60 -27.67
N SER A 556 7.53 18.23 -26.55
CA SER A 556 8.84 18.01 -25.92
C SER A 556 9.06 16.55 -25.49
N TYR A 557 8.07 15.93 -24.84
CA TYR A 557 8.15 14.56 -24.39
C TYR A 557 8.17 13.57 -25.54
N LEU A 558 7.31 13.78 -26.56
CA LEU A 558 7.22 12.92 -27.73
C LEU A 558 8.51 12.92 -28.55
N ILE A 559 9.13 14.09 -28.76
CA ILE A 559 10.42 14.21 -29.46
C ILE A 559 11.52 13.48 -28.68
N LYS A 560 11.60 13.69 -27.36
CA LYS A 560 12.59 12.99 -26.50
C LYS A 560 12.49 11.47 -26.57
N LYS A 561 11.27 10.96 -26.75
CA LYS A 561 10.96 9.52 -26.85
C LYS A 561 11.08 8.97 -28.28
N GLY A 562 11.29 9.83 -29.29
CA GLY A 562 11.37 9.41 -30.68
C GLY A 562 10.05 8.94 -31.29
N VAL A 563 8.93 9.46 -30.78
CA VAL A 563 7.59 9.15 -31.32
C VAL A 563 7.39 9.86 -32.65
N ILE A 564 6.87 9.14 -33.65
CA ILE A 564 6.53 9.64 -34.98
C ILE A 564 5.01 9.77 -35.13
N ASN A 565 4.52 10.48 -36.17
CA ASN A 565 3.09 10.69 -36.39
C ASN A 565 2.26 9.41 -36.36
N HIS A 566 2.74 8.37 -37.02
CA HIS A 566 2.04 7.06 -37.10
C HIS A 566 1.92 6.37 -35.73
N LEU A 567 2.98 6.44 -34.90
CA LEU A 567 2.94 5.91 -33.54
C LEU A 567 2.00 6.73 -32.64
N LEU A 568 1.94 8.04 -32.85
CA LEU A 568 1.04 8.93 -32.10
C LEU A 568 -0.44 8.57 -32.37
N ASP A 569 -0.81 8.25 -33.60
CA ASP A 569 -2.17 7.79 -33.92
C ASP A 569 -2.53 6.49 -33.18
N ILE A 570 -1.61 5.53 -33.12
CA ILE A 570 -1.78 4.27 -32.38
C ILE A 570 -1.94 4.56 -30.88
N ILE A 571 -1.10 5.43 -30.32
CA ILE A 571 -1.17 5.85 -28.91
C ILE A 571 -2.53 6.44 -28.58
N VAL A 572 -3.00 7.39 -29.39
CA VAL A 572 -4.31 8.07 -29.19
C VAL A 572 -5.46 7.08 -29.26
N GLN A 573 -5.45 6.17 -30.24
CA GLN A 573 -6.47 5.12 -30.35
C GLN A 573 -6.47 4.20 -29.12
N ARG A 574 -5.30 3.76 -28.65
CA ARG A 574 -5.17 2.94 -27.41
C ARG A 574 -5.70 3.68 -26.19
N ILE A 575 -5.39 4.97 -26.03
CA ILE A 575 -5.91 5.79 -24.92
C ILE A 575 -7.45 5.79 -24.92
N ILE A 576 -8.07 6.08 -26.06
CA ILE A 576 -9.54 6.12 -26.19
C ILE A 576 -10.16 4.75 -25.88
N LEU A 577 -9.60 3.67 -26.41
CA LEU A 577 -10.08 2.30 -26.17
C LEU A 577 -9.97 1.91 -24.69
N THR A 578 -8.83 2.19 -24.06
CA THR A 578 -8.61 1.89 -22.65
C THR A 578 -9.58 2.67 -21.75
N TYR A 579 -9.79 3.96 -22.04
CA TYR A 579 -10.73 4.77 -21.31
C TYR A 579 -12.18 4.28 -21.47
N LYS A 580 -12.60 3.88 -22.66
CA LYS A 580 -13.94 3.30 -22.91
C LYS A 580 -14.13 1.99 -22.14
N LYS A 581 -13.13 1.12 -22.12
CA LYS A 581 -13.15 -0.16 -21.39
C LYS A 581 -13.20 0.03 -19.86
N ALA A 582 -12.74 1.17 -19.37
CA ALA A 582 -12.70 1.48 -17.93
C ALA A 582 -14.00 2.12 -17.40
N LEU A 583 -14.98 2.40 -18.25
CA LEU A 583 -16.29 2.89 -17.78
C LEU A 583 -17.02 1.78 -17.03
N ILE A 584 -17.66 2.15 -15.91
CA ILE A 584 -18.43 1.20 -15.11
C ILE A 584 -19.68 0.73 -15.85
N ASP A 585 -19.98 -0.54 -15.74
CA ASP A 585 -21.15 -1.14 -16.37
C ASP A 585 -22.44 -0.86 -15.59
N PRO A 586 -23.58 -0.64 -16.28
CA PRO A 586 -24.88 -0.57 -15.63
C PRO A 586 -25.22 -1.86 -14.90
N GLY A 587 -25.93 -1.74 -13.76
CA GLY A 587 -26.30 -2.88 -12.93
C GLY A 587 -25.21 -3.34 -11.94
N TYR A 588 -24.06 -2.70 -11.94
CA TYR A 588 -22.96 -3.08 -11.04
C TYR A 588 -23.35 -2.87 -9.57
N PRO A 589 -23.13 -3.88 -8.66
CA PRO A 589 -23.60 -3.86 -7.27
C PRO A 589 -22.66 -3.04 -6.36
N ILE A 590 -22.63 -1.74 -6.57
CA ILE A 590 -21.72 -0.82 -5.87
C ILE A 590 -21.94 -0.75 -4.36
N GLY A 591 -23.17 -0.96 -3.90
CA GLY A 591 -23.46 -0.96 -2.46
C GLY A 591 -22.82 -2.12 -1.73
N ILE A 592 -22.84 -3.33 -2.31
CA ILE A 592 -22.14 -4.50 -1.75
C ILE A 592 -20.65 -4.27 -1.78
N LEU A 593 -20.12 -3.73 -2.88
CA LEU A 593 -18.71 -3.39 -3.01
C LEU A 593 -18.28 -2.38 -1.93
N ALA A 594 -19.05 -1.33 -1.71
CA ALA A 594 -18.76 -0.33 -0.68
C ALA A 594 -18.73 -0.94 0.72
N ALA A 595 -19.70 -1.82 1.04
CA ALA A 595 -19.74 -2.53 2.32
C ALA A 595 -18.50 -3.42 2.52
N GLN A 596 -18.07 -4.15 1.51
CA GLN A 596 -16.88 -4.99 1.55
C GLN A 596 -15.60 -4.17 1.69
N CYS A 597 -15.48 -3.07 0.93
CA CYS A 597 -14.32 -2.16 0.99
C CYS A 597 -14.15 -1.49 2.36
N LEU A 598 -15.24 -1.25 3.10
CA LEU A 598 -15.20 -0.72 4.46
C LEU A 598 -14.88 -1.81 5.49
N SER A 599 -15.40 -3.02 5.29
CA SER A 599 -15.31 -4.11 6.28
C SER A 599 -13.95 -4.82 6.27
N GLU A 600 -13.31 -4.96 5.11
CA GLU A 600 -12.01 -5.64 5.00
C GLU A 600 -10.91 -4.94 5.81
N PRO A 601 -10.63 -3.62 5.64
CA PRO A 601 -9.65 -2.92 6.46
C PRO A 601 -9.98 -2.98 7.95
N MET A 602 -11.25 -2.92 8.32
CA MET A 602 -11.69 -3.02 9.71
C MET A 602 -11.31 -4.39 10.29
N THR A 603 -11.57 -5.48 9.58
CA THR A 603 -11.20 -6.84 10.00
C THR A 603 -9.67 -6.99 10.15
N GLN A 604 -8.91 -6.54 9.16
CA GLN A 604 -7.43 -6.59 9.22
C GLN A 604 -6.87 -5.71 10.34
N TYR A 605 -7.45 -4.53 10.55
CA TYR A 605 -7.02 -3.61 11.60
C TYR A 605 -7.22 -4.20 13.01
N VAL A 606 -8.29 -4.95 13.21
CA VAL A 606 -8.54 -5.70 14.47
C VAL A 606 -7.50 -6.79 14.67
N LEU A 607 -7.16 -7.51 13.61
CA LEU A 607 -6.20 -8.61 13.66
C LEU A 607 -4.76 -8.13 13.75
N ASP A 608 -4.39 -7.01 13.09
CA ASP A 608 -3.03 -6.45 13.07
C ASP A 608 -2.68 -5.60 14.31
N SER A 609 -3.63 -5.25 15.14
CA SER A 609 -3.40 -4.45 16.36
C SER A 609 -2.35 -5.05 17.30
N LYS A 610 -2.04 -6.34 17.16
CA LYS A 610 -1.05 -7.11 17.94
C LYS A 610 0.39 -6.97 17.49
N HIS A 611 0.63 -6.63 16.22
CA HIS A 611 1.96 -6.65 15.64
C HIS A 611 2.69 -5.30 15.73
N ARG A 612 2.06 -4.30 16.34
CA ARG A 612 2.64 -2.97 16.52
C ARG A 612 2.80 -2.65 18.01
N THR A 613 3.70 -3.34 18.65
CA THR A 613 4.22 -2.94 19.97
C THR A 613 4.92 -1.58 19.82
N GLY A 614 4.47 -0.59 20.60
CA GLY A 614 5.18 0.70 20.72
C GLY A 614 4.58 1.91 20.04
N GLY A 615 3.45 1.82 19.37
CA GLY A 615 2.77 2.99 18.80
C GLY A 615 1.35 3.19 19.31
N GLY A 616 1.12 4.02 20.29
CA GLY A 616 -0.18 4.58 20.66
C GLY A 616 -1.35 3.59 20.73
N GLY A 617 -1.21 2.49 21.48
CA GLY A 617 -2.21 1.41 21.52
C GLY A 617 -3.58 1.81 22.09
N GLY A 618 -3.66 2.86 22.91
CA GLY A 618 -4.94 3.30 23.51
C GLY A 618 -5.95 3.83 22.49
N THR A 619 -5.49 4.45 21.41
CA THR A 619 -6.36 5.09 20.42
C THR A 619 -7.02 4.08 19.45
N ARG A 620 -6.50 2.87 19.32
CA ARG A 620 -6.92 1.90 18.27
C ARG A 620 -8.06 0.98 18.63
N THR A 621 -8.10 0.50 19.88
CA THR A 621 -9.28 -0.23 20.38
C THR A 621 -10.53 0.65 20.35
N ASN A 622 -10.35 1.94 20.55
CA ASN A 622 -11.41 2.93 20.44
C ASN A 622 -11.86 3.19 18.99
N ALA A 623 -10.99 3.02 17.99
CA ALA A 623 -11.34 3.27 16.59
C ALA A 623 -12.42 2.32 16.06
N ILE A 624 -12.38 1.03 16.41
CA ILE A 624 -13.40 0.05 15.99
C ILE A 624 -14.75 0.37 16.64
N VAL A 625 -14.72 0.65 17.93
CA VAL A 625 -15.93 1.07 18.68
C VAL A 625 -16.51 2.32 18.03
N ARG A 626 -15.65 3.28 17.63
CA ARG A 626 -16.08 4.50 16.98
C ARG A 626 -16.69 4.25 15.58
N VAL A 627 -16.08 3.39 14.80
CA VAL A 627 -16.65 2.97 13.49
C VAL A 627 -18.02 2.33 13.68
N GLN A 628 -18.19 1.45 14.67
CA GLN A 628 -19.47 0.84 14.99
C GLN A 628 -20.52 1.87 15.47
N GLU A 629 -20.11 2.88 16.21
CA GLU A 629 -20.99 3.97 16.65
C GLU A 629 -21.48 4.80 15.47
N ILE A 630 -20.58 5.11 14.53
CA ILE A 630 -20.92 5.89 13.32
C ILE A 630 -21.85 5.08 12.41
N LEU A 631 -21.49 3.82 12.10
CA LEU A 631 -22.30 2.94 11.25
C LEU A 631 -23.66 2.61 11.88
N GLY A 632 -23.71 2.51 13.21
CA GLY A 632 -24.94 2.29 13.95
C GLY A 632 -25.75 3.55 14.23
N ALA A 633 -25.30 4.72 13.77
CA ALA A 633 -25.91 6.03 14.02
C ALA A 633 -26.31 6.24 15.50
N LYS A 634 -25.43 5.84 16.43
CA LYS A 634 -25.71 5.95 17.86
C LYS A 634 -25.84 7.41 18.28
N PRO A 635 -26.83 7.77 19.07
CA PRO A 635 -26.95 9.11 19.63
C PRO A 635 -25.76 9.42 20.58
N THR A 636 -25.45 10.69 20.73
CA THR A 636 -24.30 11.18 21.53
C THR A 636 -24.28 10.66 22.95
N ASP A 637 -25.44 10.51 23.57
CA ASP A 637 -25.60 10.03 24.96
C ASP A 637 -25.22 8.56 25.15
N SER A 638 -25.25 7.77 24.07
CA SER A 638 -24.93 6.34 24.09
C SER A 638 -23.54 6.02 23.52
N MET A 639 -22.77 7.04 23.12
CA MET A 639 -21.39 6.87 22.67
C MET A 639 -20.46 6.54 23.84
N LYS A 640 -19.53 5.61 23.64
CA LYS A 640 -18.53 5.25 24.65
C LYS A 640 -17.48 6.34 24.88
N ASN A 641 -17.10 7.02 23.81
CA ASN A 641 -16.11 8.10 23.84
C ASN A 641 -16.62 9.33 23.06
N PRO A 642 -17.58 10.08 23.62
CA PRO A 642 -18.00 11.31 22.99
C PRO A 642 -16.83 12.32 23.02
N HIS A 643 -16.61 13.03 21.92
CA HIS A 643 -15.62 14.10 21.85
C HIS A 643 -16.21 15.34 21.21
N MET A 644 -15.74 16.50 21.64
CA MET A 644 -16.11 17.80 21.12
C MET A 644 -14.85 18.56 20.74
N LEU A 645 -14.84 19.16 19.55
CA LEU A 645 -13.79 20.07 19.13
C LEU A 645 -14.25 21.51 19.42
N ILE A 646 -13.51 22.20 20.28
CA ILE A 646 -13.77 23.60 20.61
C ILE A 646 -12.69 24.44 19.95
N MET A 647 -13.11 25.31 19.01
CA MET A 647 -12.19 26.24 18.36
C MET A 647 -11.89 27.40 19.28
N VAL A 648 -10.62 27.72 19.46
CA VAL A 648 -10.16 28.82 20.29
C VAL A 648 -10.29 30.14 19.52
N LYS A 649 -10.65 31.24 20.17
CA LYS A 649 -10.67 32.56 19.55
C LYS A 649 -9.26 32.98 19.14
N ALA A 650 -9.14 33.73 18.03
CA ALA A 650 -7.85 34.21 17.52
C ALA A 650 -6.99 34.95 18.56
N GLU A 651 -7.63 35.61 19.55
CA GLU A 651 -6.93 36.28 20.65
C GLU A 651 -6.09 35.36 21.53
N TYR A 652 -6.48 34.06 21.62
CA TYR A 652 -5.84 33.08 22.50
C TYR A 652 -5.05 32.01 21.70
N GLU A 653 -5.06 32.08 20.37
CA GLU A 653 -4.46 31.06 19.49
C GLU A 653 -2.96 30.82 19.77
N ASN A 654 -2.24 31.87 20.12
CA ASN A 654 -0.80 31.84 20.42
C ASN A 654 -0.47 31.76 21.92
N ASP A 655 -1.46 31.76 22.83
CA ASP A 655 -1.25 31.73 24.27
C ASP A 655 -1.64 30.40 24.89
N LYS A 656 -0.67 29.50 24.99
CA LYS A 656 -0.83 28.13 25.52
C LYS A 656 -1.37 28.14 26.98
N PHE A 657 -0.97 29.11 27.79
CA PHE A 657 -1.36 29.15 29.21
C PHE A 657 -2.83 29.52 29.39
N LYS A 658 -3.32 30.48 28.63
CA LYS A 658 -4.75 30.83 28.64
C LYS A 658 -5.63 29.73 28.09
N VAL A 659 -5.18 29.04 27.02
CA VAL A 659 -5.92 27.91 26.50
C VAL A 659 -5.95 26.76 27.51
N GLN A 660 -4.85 26.52 28.25
CA GLN A 660 -4.82 25.55 29.35
C GLN A 660 -5.77 25.93 30.49
N GLU A 661 -5.84 27.19 30.86
CA GLU A 661 -6.76 27.68 31.87
C GLU A 661 -8.22 27.45 31.46
N ILE A 662 -8.58 27.77 30.22
CA ILE A 662 -9.92 27.53 29.68
C ILE A 662 -10.22 26.01 29.66
N ALA A 663 -9.29 25.19 29.26
CA ALA A 663 -9.45 23.72 29.26
C ALA A 663 -9.68 23.19 30.68
N ASN A 664 -8.94 23.68 31.66
CA ASN A 664 -9.10 23.29 33.06
C ASN A 664 -10.47 23.70 33.63
N HIS A 665 -11.05 24.81 33.17
CA HIS A 665 -12.40 25.24 33.56
C HIS A 665 -13.51 24.38 32.94
N ILE A 666 -13.26 23.83 31.73
CA ILE A 666 -14.24 22.97 31.01
C ILE A 666 -14.15 21.52 31.52
N GLU A 667 -12.98 21.09 31.96
CA GLU A 667 -12.74 19.70 32.36
C GLU A 667 -13.48 19.37 33.66
N MET A 668 -14.32 18.33 33.64
CA MET A 668 -15.00 17.85 34.83
C MET A 668 -14.01 17.22 35.81
N MET A 669 -13.91 17.80 36.99
CA MET A 669 -13.03 17.31 38.05
C MET A 669 -13.72 16.22 38.88
N HIS A 670 -13.22 15.03 38.82
CA HIS A 670 -13.70 13.93 39.68
C HIS A 670 -12.96 13.89 40.99
N PHE A 671 -13.68 13.58 42.09
CA PHE A 671 -13.15 13.48 43.45
C PHE A 671 -11.89 12.60 43.53
N GLY A 672 -11.83 11.52 42.76
CA GLY A 672 -10.66 10.61 42.67
C GLY A 672 -9.34 11.28 42.29
N ARG A 673 -9.35 12.48 41.65
CA ARG A 673 -8.11 13.24 41.34
C ARG A 673 -7.48 13.86 42.59
N PHE A 674 -8.26 14.07 43.64
CA PHE A 674 -7.81 14.66 44.90
C PHE A 674 -7.47 13.59 45.93
N VAL A 675 -7.78 12.33 45.65
CA VAL A 675 -7.55 11.23 46.59
C VAL A 675 -6.21 10.58 46.26
N THR A 676 -5.29 10.61 47.21
CA THR A 676 -3.96 10.02 47.10
C THR A 676 -3.92 8.54 47.52
N ASP A 677 -4.78 8.18 48.47
CA ASP A 677 -4.88 6.82 48.99
C ASP A 677 -6.30 6.52 49.48
N VAL A 678 -6.77 5.31 49.30
CA VAL A 678 -8.06 4.84 49.82
C VAL A 678 -7.80 3.59 50.66
N ARG A 679 -8.13 3.64 51.93
CA ARG A 679 -8.01 2.51 52.82
C ARG A 679 -9.39 2.08 53.29
N ILE A 680 -9.70 0.81 53.15
CA ILE A 680 -10.96 0.21 53.62
C ILE A 680 -10.65 -0.53 54.90
N PHE A 681 -11.28 -0.08 56.00
CA PHE A 681 -11.19 -0.76 57.28
C PHE A 681 -12.50 -1.49 57.53
N PHE A 682 -12.40 -2.76 57.90
CA PHE A 682 -13.56 -3.56 58.37
C PHE A 682 -13.55 -3.54 59.89
N GLU A 683 -14.51 -2.83 60.48
CA GLU A 683 -14.66 -2.74 61.92
C GLU A 683 -15.79 -3.66 62.40
N LYS A 684 -15.61 -4.19 63.59
CA LYS A 684 -16.64 -5.01 64.23
C LYS A 684 -17.74 -4.07 64.74
N TYR A 685 -19.01 -4.46 64.51
CA TYR A 685 -20.16 -3.66 64.98
C TYR A 685 -20.02 -3.31 66.44
N GLY A 686 -20.11 -2.03 66.81
CA GLY A 686 -20.01 -1.51 68.20
C GLY A 686 -18.59 -1.15 68.63
N THR A 687 -17.56 -1.22 67.80
CA THR A 687 -16.23 -0.69 68.09
C THR A 687 -16.14 0.79 67.65
N PRO A 688 -15.42 1.69 68.40
CA PRO A 688 -15.27 3.08 67.98
C PRO A 688 -14.46 3.17 66.69
N VAL A 689 -14.92 4.02 65.78
CA VAL A 689 -14.25 4.31 64.51
C VAL A 689 -12.87 4.88 64.77
N HIS A 690 -11.82 4.32 64.18
CA HIS A 690 -10.50 4.91 64.25
C HIS A 690 -10.53 6.30 63.58
N PRO A 691 -9.91 7.33 64.18
CA PRO A 691 -9.87 8.68 63.62
C PRO A 691 -9.06 8.75 62.31
#